data_ae72f79b51605f3bf20cfeea7dab44c0
#
_entry.id   ae72f79b51605f3bf20cfeea7dab44c0
#
_cell.length_a   1.000
_cell.length_b   1.000
_cell.length_c   1.000
_cell.angle_alpha   90.00
_cell.angle_beta   90.00
_cell.angle_gamma   90.00
#
_symmetry.space_group_name_H-M   'P 1'
#
loop_
_entity.id
_entity.type
_entity.pdbx_description
1 polymer ?
#
loop_
_entity_poly.entity_id
_entity_poly.type
_entity_poly.pdbx_seq_one_letter_code
_entity_poly.pdbx_strand_id
1 'polypeptide(L)'
;MEWQEFERKFPQKLNEQQKEAVQSVEGPVLLLAVPGSGKTTVLVTRLGYMIYAKGIAPEKILTVTYTVAATEDMAARFASQFGTDMADRLTFKTINGICAGIIHTYGRKTGRTPFALLNDEKVIADTLAKIYQKAERTYATESDLQTVRTLITYIKNSMLTDVEIREMDKTADMKISTIYKEYNTWLREQKLMDYDDQMVYAYTMLQRFPELLRLYQDKFPYLCVDEAQDTSKIQHAIIALLASKTENLFMVGDEDQSIYGFRAAYPEALLSFEKNHPGAKVLLMEENFRSAAGIVKAADTFIQKNTLRHKKHMRATKDGEEVVKEIAVKTRDDQYRYLAAVAENCAATRADRVGGRSDNGTADASHTVAVLYRDHECALPLIDLLERKEIPYRMRNAEISFFTHRTVLDVLNIMKLAMHPKDAETFLQVYYKINTYIRKEDALQIARISETQDISVWNAAVRYHGLSDYTMSSVQNTRMHMQQLLTERGDKAVKRILYYMGYQEYLERCGLKADKIEILRILGSREDSMAGLLQRLRELQDILTRKETDYSCNFILSTIHASKGLEYDTVYLMDVTDGILPAQMLKNPEKASGEERENYEEERRLFYVGATRAKSELYVFTTGKPHSFCKELLSHPVTCRVKRKGIPSTP
;
A
#
# COMPACT_ATOMS: atom_id res chain seq x y z
N MET A 1 2.45 -37.35 -23.94
CA MET A 1 2.26 -36.46 -25.12
C MET A 1 3.51 -35.61 -25.28
N GLU A 2 4.09 -35.57 -26.46
CA GLU A 2 5.25 -34.72 -26.75
C GLU A 2 4.84 -33.27 -26.88
N TRP A 3 5.81 -32.33 -26.72
CA TRP A 3 5.55 -30.88 -26.76
C TRP A 3 4.81 -30.44 -28.02
N GLN A 4 5.22 -30.87 -29.19
CA GLN A 4 4.61 -30.50 -30.47
C GLN A 4 3.12 -30.94 -30.59
N GLU A 5 2.78 -32.05 -29.98
CA GLU A 5 1.40 -32.54 -29.92
C GLU A 5 0.56 -31.72 -28.95
N PHE A 6 1.14 -31.38 -27.79
CA PHE A 6 0.51 -30.49 -26.81
C PHE A 6 0.23 -29.10 -27.40
N GLU A 7 1.22 -28.49 -28.06
CA GLU A 7 1.09 -27.16 -28.69
C GLU A 7 0.03 -27.17 -29.82
N ARG A 8 -0.11 -28.27 -30.60
CA ARG A 8 -1.18 -28.39 -31.60
C ARG A 8 -2.56 -28.51 -30.97
N LYS A 9 -2.68 -29.22 -29.85
CA LYS A 9 -3.97 -29.41 -29.17
C LYS A 9 -4.41 -28.20 -28.39
N PHE A 10 -3.48 -27.46 -27.80
CA PHE A 10 -3.69 -26.29 -26.96
C PHE A 10 -2.81 -25.14 -27.46
N PRO A 11 -3.14 -24.50 -28.59
CA PRO A 11 -2.28 -23.52 -29.21
C PRO A 11 -2.09 -22.28 -28.33
N GLN A 12 -0.85 -21.95 -27.99
CA GLN A 12 -0.44 -20.76 -27.28
C GLN A 12 0.77 -20.13 -27.98
N LYS A 13 0.75 -18.82 -28.12
CA LYS A 13 1.90 -18.09 -28.65
C LYS A 13 2.91 -17.83 -27.54
N LEU A 14 3.78 -18.81 -27.28
CA LEU A 14 4.85 -18.70 -26.28
C LEU A 14 6.20 -18.46 -26.97
N ASN A 15 7.04 -17.59 -26.38
CA ASN A 15 8.45 -17.49 -26.75
C ASN A 15 9.26 -18.64 -26.12
N GLU A 16 10.55 -18.74 -26.46
CA GLU A 16 11.40 -19.85 -26.02
C GLU A 16 11.61 -19.86 -24.49
N GLN A 17 11.75 -18.70 -23.84
CA GLN A 17 11.85 -18.61 -22.38
C GLN A 17 10.56 -19.10 -21.68
N GLN A 18 9.42 -18.74 -22.22
CA GLN A 18 8.12 -19.20 -21.70
C GLN A 18 7.93 -20.71 -21.92
N LYS A 19 8.34 -21.27 -23.08
CA LYS A 19 8.29 -22.71 -23.37
C LYS A 19 9.15 -23.50 -22.39
N GLU A 20 10.38 -23.05 -22.17
CA GLU A 20 11.29 -23.68 -21.20
C GLU A 20 10.69 -23.70 -19.80
N ALA A 21 10.09 -22.60 -19.35
CA ALA A 21 9.42 -22.53 -18.04
C ALA A 21 8.22 -23.49 -17.93
N VAL A 22 7.43 -23.63 -19.00
CA VAL A 22 6.30 -24.59 -19.05
C VAL A 22 6.81 -26.03 -18.98
N GLN A 23 7.89 -26.38 -19.67
CA GLN A 23 8.41 -27.75 -19.79
C GLN A 23 9.23 -28.19 -18.57
N SER A 24 9.77 -27.26 -17.78
CA SER A 24 10.60 -27.58 -16.60
C SER A 24 9.72 -28.04 -15.41
N VAL A 25 9.20 -29.28 -15.45
CA VAL A 25 8.19 -29.80 -14.50
C VAL A 25 8.81 -30.29 -13.20
N GLU A 26 9.91 -31.02 -13.27
CA GLU A 26 10.50 -31.72 -12.13
C GLU A 26 11.58 -30.88 -11.44
N GLY A 27 11.68 -31.03 -10.12
CA GLY A 27 12.65 -30.36 -9.27
C GLY A 27 12.28 -28.91 -8.91
N PRO A 28 13.13 -28.23 -8.14
CA PRO A 28 12.90 -26.84 -7.77
C PRO A 28 13.23 -25.89 -8.93
N VAL A 29 12.27 -25.04 -9.27
CA VAL A 29 12.37 -24.06 -10.36
C VAL A 29 11.94 -22.69 -9.87
N LEU A 30 12.79 -21.68 -10.04
CA LEU A 30 12.46 -20.27 -9.85
C LEU A 30 12.35 -19.61 -11.22
N LEU A 31 11.19 -19.05 -11.52
CA LEU A 31 10.95 -18.26 -12.71
C LEU A 31 10.91 -16.78 -12.35
N LEU A 32 11.97 -16.07 -12.74
CA LEU A 32 12.07 -14.62 -12.57
C LEU A 32 11.48 -13.93 -13.80
N ALA A 33 10.39 -13.23 -13.61
CA ALA A 33 9.55 -12.77 -14.70
C ALA A 33 9.28 -11.25 -14.60
N VAL A 34 9.87 -10.49 -15.50
CA VAL A 34 9.69 -9.02 -15.56
C VAL A 34 8.20 -8.63 -15.72
N PRO A 35 7.81 -7.39 -15.38
CA PRO A 35 6.46 -6.90 -15.60
C PRO A 35 6.01 -7.12 -17.05
N GLY A 36 4.76 -7.56 -17.24
CA GLY A 36 4.20 -7.74 -18.58
C GLY A 36 4.76 -8.90 -19.40
N SER A 37 5.53 -9.81 -18.80
CA SER A 37 6.12 -10.99 -19.48
C SER A 37 5.20 -12.20 -19.61
N GLY A 38 3.94 -12.12 -19.12
CA GLY A 38 2.98 -13.21 -19.26
C GLY A 38 3.08 -14.28 -18.18
N LYS A 39 3.49 -13.96 -16.94
CA LYS A 39 3.58 -14.89 -15.79
C LYS A 39 2.39 -15.81 -15.65
N THR A 40 1.18 -15.27 -15.60
CA THR A 40 -0.06 -16.04 -15.44
C THR A 40 -0.30 -16.99 -16.63
N THR A 41 -0.02 -16.55 -17.85
CA THR A 41 -0.14 -17.38 -19.05
C THR A 41 0.79 -18.59 -18.97
N VAL A 42 2.04 -18.37 -18.56
CA VAL A 42 3.02 -19.46 -18.40
C VAL A 42 2.58 -20.42 -17.32
N LEU A 43 2.14 -19.93 -16.16
CA LEU A 43 1.70 -20.78 -15.05
C LEU A 43 0.48 -21.62 -15.43
N VAL A 44 -0.54 -21.01 -16.04
CA VAL A 44 -1.74 -21.73 -16.51
C VAL A 44 -1.39 -22.77 -17.57
N THR A 45 -0.53 -22.43 -18.55
CA THR A 45 -0.11 -23.37 -19.60
C THR A 45 0.74 -24.51 -19.04
N ARG A 46 1.59 -24.22 -18.05
CA ARG A 46 2.36 -25.24 -17.32
C ARG A 46 1.45 -26.27 -16.64
N LEU A 47 0.41 -25.81 -15.93
CA LEU A 47 -0.58 -26.71 -15.31
C LEU A 47 -1.23 -27.62 -16.35
N GLY A 48 -1.62 -27.08 -17.50
CA GLY A 48 -2.14 -27.86 -18.63
C GLY A 48 -1.12 -28.88 -19.16
N TYR A 49 0.14 -28.47 -19.32
CA TYR A 49 1.23 -29.34 -19.76
C TYR A 49 1.49 -30.47 -18.77
N MET A 50 1.51 -30.20 -17.47
CA MET A 50 1.66 -31.22 -16.42
C MET A 50 0.57 -32.29 -16.50
N ILE A 51 -0.69 -31.88 -16.71
CA ILE A 51 -1.84 -32.79 -16.77
C ILE A 51 -1.85 -33.57 -18.09
N TYR A 52 -1.87 -32.88 -19.21
CA TYR A 52 -2.12 -33.50 -20.52
C TYR A 52 -0.88 -34.13 -21.16
N ALA A 53 0.30 -33.54 -20.97
CA ALA A 53 1.53 -34.04 -21.56
C ALA A 53 2.26 -35.02 -20.63
N LYS A 54 2.36 -34.69 -19.34
CA LYS A 54 3.09 -35.51 -18.35
C LYS A 54 2.19 -36.50 -17.61
N GLY A 55 0.84 -36.43 -17.77
CA GLY A 55 -0.08 -37.36 -17.14
C GLY A 55 -0.21 -37.22 -15.62
N ILE A 56 0.17 -36.07 -15.08
CA ILE A 56 0.07 -35.79 -13.64
C ILE A 56 -1.39 -35.57 -13.29
N ALA A 57 -1.90 -36.27 -12.28
CA ALA A 57 -3.28 -36.12 -11.84
C ALA A 57 -3.51 -34.71 -11.26
N PRO A 58 -4.58 -33.99 -11.67
CA PRO A 58 -4.81 -32.59 -11.22
C PRO A 58 -4.84 -32.43 -9.70
N GLU A 59 -5.37 -33.44 -8.97
CA GLU A 59 -5.46 -33.42 -7.50
C GLU A 59 -4.09 -33.46 -6.80
N LYS A 60 -3.03 -33.78 -7.54
CA LYS A 60 -1.64 -33.81 -7.06
C LYS A 60 -0.93 -32.46 -7.18
N ILE A 61 -1.59 -31.47 -7.74
CA ILE A 61 -1.00 -30.16 -7.98
C ILE A 61 -1.68 -29.16 -7.06
N LEU A 62 -0.88 -28.46 -6.26
CA LEU A 62 -1.31 -27.32 -5.44
C LEU A 62 -0.75 -26.03 -6.05
N THR A 63 -1.65 -25.13 -6.44
CA THR A 63 -1.28 -23.79 -6.88
C THR A 63 -1.65 -22.78 -5.80
N VAL A 64 -0.65 -22.05 -5.32
CA VAL A 64 -0.78 -21.05 -4.26
C VAL A 64 -0.69 -19.66 -4.87
N THR A 65 -1.66 -18.80 -4.53
CA THR A 65 -1.71 -17.39 -4.94
C THR A 65 -1.80 -16.48 -3.73
N TYR A 66 -1.51 -15.19 -3.93
CA TYR A 66 -1.51 -14.21 -2.83
C TYR A 66 -2.93 -13.81 -2.38
N THR A 67 -3.91 -13.74 -3.29
CA THR A 67 -5.29 -13.31 -2.99
C THR A 67 -6.33 -14.31 -3.48
N VAL A 68 -7.52 -14.27 -2.87
CA VAL A 68 -8.67 -15.08 -3.32
C VAL A 68 -9.05 -14.74 -4.76
N ALA A 69 -9.09 -13.44 -5.11
CA ALA A 69 -9.40 -13.00 -6.47
C ALA A 69 -8.40 -13.55 -7.52
N ALA A 70 -7.10 -13.61 -7.18
CA ALA A 70 -6.09 -14.21 -8.07
C ALA A 70 -6.30 -15.74 -8.19
N THR A 71 -6.75 -16.39 -7.13
CA THR A 71 -7.12 -17.83 -7.16
C THR A 71 -8.26 -18.09 -8.13
N GLU A 72 -9.31 -17.27 -8.09
CA GLU A 72 -10.49 -17.36 -8.94
C GLU A 72 -10.17 -17.03 -10.41
N ASP A 73 -9.41 -15.96 -10.66
CA ASP A 73 -8.98 -15.57 -12.02
C ASP A 73 -8.13 -16.66 -12.67
N MET A 74 -7.19 -17.26 -11.92
CA MET A 74 -6.34 -18.34 -12.43
C MET A 74 -7.14 -19.60 -12.73
N ALA A 75 -8.08 -19.97 -11.87
CA ALA A 75 -8.98 -21.11 -12.10
C ALA A 75 -9.87 -20.87 -13.34
N ALA A 76 -10.42 -19.66 -13.49
CA ALA A 76 -11.23 -19.30 -14.67
C ALA A 76 -10.42 -19.32 -15.97
N ARG A 77 -9.19 -18.80 -15.96
CA ARG A 77 -8.28 -18.86 -17.14
C ARG A 77 -7.91 -20.30 -17.49
N PHE A 78 -7.63 -21.12 -16.49
CA PHE A 78 -7.37 -22.53 -16.72
C PHE A 78 -8.60 -23.23 -17.32
N ALA A 79 -9.78 -23.01 -16.74
CA ALA A 79 -11.04 -23.59 -17.23
C ALA A 79 -11.34 -23.20 -18.69
N SER A 80 -11.12 -21.92 -19.03
CA SER A 80 -11.35 -21.42 -20.41
C SER A 80 -10.42 -22.06 -21.44
N GLN A 81 -9.20 -22.43 -21.04
CA GLN A 81 -8.17 -22.97 -21.94
C GLN A 81 -8.15 -24.48 -21.99
N PHE A 82 -8.40 -25.16 -20.87
CA PHE A 82 -8.22 -26.61 -20.70
C PHE A 82 -9.49 -27.37 -20.29
N GLY A 83 -10.58 -26.68 -20.06
CA GLY A 83 -11.87 -27.25 -19.68
C GLY A 83 -12.15 -27.19 -18.17
N THR A 84 -13.43 -27.08 -17.83
CA THR A 84 -13.93 -26.95 -16.44
C THR A 84 -13.69 -28.20 -15.62
N ASP A 85 -13.88 -29.40 -16.18
CA ASP A 85 -13.70 -30.69 -15.47
C ASP A 85 -12.31 -30.85 -14.86
N MET A 86 -11.27 -30.36 -15.56
CA MET A 86 -9.89 -30.43 -15.04
C MET A 86 -9.62 -29.27 -14.07
N ALA A 87 -10.25 -28.10 -14.29
CA ALA A 87 -10.14 -26.96 -13.37
C ALA A 87 -10.72 -27.28 -11.99
N ASP A 88 -11.86 -27.98 -11.93
CA ASP A 88 -12.54 -28.35 -10.68
C ASP A 88 -11.75 -29.37 -9.86
N ARG A 89 -10.88 -30.13 -10.49
CA ARG A 89 -10.01 -31.11 -9.84
C ARG A 89 -8.69 -30.53 -9.37
N LEU A 90 -8.25 -29.41 -9.93
CA LEU A 90 -7.06 -28.68 -9.48
C LEU A 90 -7.31 -28.00 -8.12
N THR A 91 -6.25 -27.87 -7.33
CA THR A 91 -6.33 -27.15 -6.07
C THR A 91 -5.68 -25.78 -6.21
N PHE A 92 -6.51 -24.75 -6.34
CA PHE A 92 -6.09 -23.34 -6.25
C PHE A 92 -6.45 -22.79 -4.87
N LYS A 93 -5.51 -22.32 -4.09
CA LYS A 93 -5.71 -21.80 -2.73
C LYS A 93 -4.78 -20.63 -2.42
N THR A 94 -5.21 -19.77 -1.50
CA THR A 94 -4.28 -18.89 -0.81
C THR A 94 -3.53 -19.68 0.27
N ILE A 95 -2.40 -19.13 0.74
CA ILE A 95 -1.64 -19.82 1.81
C ILE A 95 -2.49 -19.98 3.09
N ASN A 96 -3.30 -18.97 3.45
CA ASN A 96 -4.21 -19.05 4.58
C ASN A 96 -5.27 -20.14 4.39
N GLY A 97 -5.77 -20.31 3.15
CA GLY A 97 -6.71 -21.38 2.82
C GLY A 97 -6.13 -22.78 3.01
N ILE A 98 -4.83 -22.96 2.73
CA ILE A 98 -4.13 -24.24 3.02
C ILE A 98 -3.91 -24.39 4.52
N CYS A 99 -3.49 -23.32 5.24
CA CYS A 99 -3.29 -23.34 6.68
C CYS A 99 -4.58 -23.71 7.43
N ALA A 100 -5.71 -23.14 7.05
CA ALA A 100 -7.02 -23.53 7.59
C ALA A 100 -7.30 -25.01 7.40
N GLY A 101 -7.02 -25.55 6.20
CA GLY A 101 -7.15 -26.98 5.89
C GLY A 101 -6.28 -27.86 6.79
N ILE A 102 -5.03 -27.46 7.03
CA ILE A 102 -4.09 -28.15 7.92
C ILE A 102 -4.63 -28.20 9.35
N ILE A 103 -5.06 -27.05 9.88
CA ILE A 103 -5.62 -26.92 11.23
C ILE A 103 -6.88 -27.81 11.40
N HIS A 104 -7.80 -27.78 10.45
CA HIS A 104 -9.00 -28.62 10.48
C HIS A 104 -8.68 -30.11 10.39
N THR A 105 -7.70 -30.50 9.56
CA THR A 105 -7.26 -31.89 9.45
C THR A 105 -6.64 -32.38 10.76
N TYR A 106 -5.83 -31.55 11.40
CA TYR A 106 -5.29 -31.82 12.73
C TYR A 106 -6.41 -32.01 13.76
N GLY A 107 -7.38 -31.08 13.80
CA GLY A 107 -8.51 -31.15 14.73
C GLY A 107 -9.28 -32.46 14.58
N ARG A 108 -9.62 -32.86 13.34
CA ARG A 108 -10.31 -34.12 13.06
C ARG A 108 -9.52 -35.36 13.50
N LYS A 109 -8.19 -35.38 13.26
CA LYS A 109 -7.33 -36.52 13.65
C LYS A 109 -7.14 -36.64 15.16
N THR A 110 -7.15 -35.52 15.88
CA THR A 110 -6.88 -35.49 17.33
C THR A 110 -8.13 -35.38 18.20
N GLY A 111 -9.31 -35.21 17.58
CA GLY A 111 -10.56 -34.95 18.30
C GLY A 111 -10.62 -33.58 18.99
N ARG A 112 -9.73 -32.64 18.63
CA ARG A 112 -9.68 -31.30 19.20
C ARG A 112 -10.42 -30.32 18.30
N THR A 113 -11.21 -29.44 18.91
CA THR A 113 -11.85 -28.34 18.19
C THR A 113 -10.82 -27.23 17.93
N PRO A 114 -10.57 -26.83 16.68
CA PRO A 114 -9.73 -25.68 16.37
C PRO A 114 -10.28 -24.39 16.99
N PHE A 115 -9.39 -23.44 17.25
CA PHE A 115 -9.81 -22.08 17.61
C PHE A 115 -10.65 -21.47 16.49
N ALA A 116 -11.61 -20.63 16.84
CA ALA A 116 -12.42 -19.92 15.87
C ALA A 116 -11.64 -18.75 15.25
N LEU A 117 -11.88 -18.49 13.96
CA LEU A 117 -11.28 -17.35 13.28
C LEU A 117 -11.96 -16.06 13.71
N LEU A 118 -11.18 -15.10 14.22
CA LEU A 118 -11.62 -13.75 14.53
C LEU A 118 -11.53 -12.90 13.25
N ASN A 119 -12.68 -12.57 12.70
CA ASN A 119 -12.84 -11.73 11.50
C ASN A 119 -13.73 -10.50 11.72
N ASP A 120 -14.16 -10.26 12.96
CA ASP A 120 -14.92 -9.07 13.34
C ASP A 120 -13.97 -7.90 13.62
N GLU A 121 -13.89 -6.99 12.66
CA GLU A 121 -13.05 -5.81 12.69
C GLU A 121 -13.32 -4.92 13.91
N LYS A 122 -14.57 -4.81 14.34
CA LYS A 122 -14.96 -4.02 15.50
C LYS A 122 -14.43 -4.64 16.79
N VAL A 123 -14.57 -5.95 16.95
CA VAL A 123 -14.06 -6.68 18.12
C VAL A 123 -12.54 -6.56 18.21
N ILE A 124 -11.84 -6.66 17.06
CA ILE A 124 -10.40 -6.47 17.00
C ILE A 124 -10.02 -5.05 17.45
N ALA A 125 -10.64 -4.04 16.86
CA ALA A 125 -10.36 -2.63 17.15
C ALA A 125 -10.63 -2.29 18.63
N ASP A 126 -11.79 -2.69 19.16
CA ASP A 126 -12.17 -2.45 20.56
C ASP A 126 -11.23 -3.13 21.55
N THR A 127 -10.77 -4.34 21.23
CA THR A 127 -9.81 -5.09 22.06
C THR A 127 -8.44 -4.41 22.04
N LEU A 128 -7.93 -4.10 20.86
CA LEU A 128 -6.63 -3.42 20.72
C LEU A 128 -6.65 -2.03 21.36
N ALA A 129 -7.75 -1.28 21.26
CA ALA A 129 -7.89 0.01 21.91
C ALA A 129 -7.77 -0.08 23.44
N LYS A 130 -8.39 -1.08 24.07
CA LYS A 130 -8.30 -1.32 25.51
C LYS A 130 -6.87 -1.73 25.92
N ILE A 131 -6.23 -2.61 25.17
CA ILE A 131 -4.86 -3.06 25.43
C ILE A 131 -3.89 -1.89 25.26
N TYR A 132 -4.04 -1.10 24.19
CA TYR A 132 -3.23 0.09 23.93
C TYR A 132 -3.36 1.10 25.06
N GLN A 133 -4.59 1.43 25.49
CA GLN A 133 -4.82 2.36 26.59
C GLN A 133 -4.15 1.92 27.89
N LYS A 134 -4.17 0.61 28.18
CA LYS A 134 -3.50 0.05 29.35
C LYS A 134 -1.97 0.15 29.25
N ALA A 135 -1.41 -0.13 28.06
CA ALA A 135 0.03 -0.12 27.83
C ALA A 135 0.60 1.31 27.79
N GLU A 136 -0.02 2.20 27.01
CA GLU A 136 0.47 3.56 26.71
C GLU A 136 -0.10 4.64 27.64
N ARG A 137 -1.12 4.31 28.44
CA ARG A 137 -1.84 5.24 29.34
C ARG A 137 -2.47 6.43 28.63
N THR A 138 -2.81 6.25 27.35
CA THR A 138 -3.49 7.23 26.49
C THR A 138 -4.48 6.50 25.59
N TYR A 139 -5.49 7.21 25.09
CA TYR A 139 -6.43 6.64 24.13
C TYR A 139 -5.78 6.50 22.76
N ALA A 140 -6.02 5.35 22.11
CA ALA A 140 -5.58 5.12 20.74
C ALA A 140 -6.44 5.92 19.75
N THR A 141 -5.81 6.54 18.77
CA THR A 141 -6.50 6.98 17.56
C THR A 141 -6.70 5.80 16.61
N GLU A 142 -7.57 5.94 15.62
CA GLU A 142 -7.73 4.93 14.56
C GLU A 142 -6.41 4.64 13.84
N SER A 143 -5.61 5.69 13.61
CA SER A 143 -4.26 5.56 13.02
C SER A 143 -3.31 4.75 13.93
N ASP A 144 -3.38 4.94 15.25
CA ASP A 144 -2.56 4.16 16.19
C ASP A 144 -2.95 2.68 16.14
N LEU A 145 -4.26 2.37 16.11
CA LEU A 145 -4.75 1.00 16.00
C LEU A 145 -4.34 0.35 14.68
N GLN A 146 -4.37 1.08 13.58
CA GLN A 146 -3.89 0.60 12.28
C GLN A 146 -2.38 0.28 12.33
N THR A 147 -1.58 1.15 12.95
CA THR A 147 -0.15 0.92 13.15
C THR A 147 0.11 -0.33 14.01
N VAL A 148 -0.59 -0.46 15.13
CA VAL A 148 -0.50 -1.65 16.00
C VAL A 148 -0.82 -2.93 15.23
N ARG A 149 -1.90 -2.95 14.44
CA ARG A 149 -2.28 -4.11 13.62
C ARG A 149 -1.20 -4.47 12.60
N THR A 150 -0.66 -3.47 11.91
CA THR A 150 0.42 -3.66 10.94
C THR A 150 1.66 -4.27 11.61
N LEU A 151 2.04 -3.77 12.77
CA LEU A 151 3.18 -4.29 13.53
C LEU A 151 2.94 -5.71 14.05
N ILE A 152 1.73 -6.05 14.53
CA ILE A 152 1.37 -7.42 14.93
C ILE A 152 1.48 -8.38 13.73
N THR A 153 0.94 -8.00 12.58
CA THR A 153 1.07 -8.77 11.33
C THR A 153 2.55 -8.94 10.96
N TYR A 154 3.34 -7.87 11.00
CA TYR A 154 4.77 -7.93 10.71
C TYR A 154 5.51 -8.90 11.65
N ILE A 155 5.28 -8.82 12.95
CA ILE A 155 5.90 -9.70 13.97
C ILE A 155 5.62 -11.18 13.65
N LYS A 156 4.35 -11.54 13.41
CA LYS A 156 3.95 -12.93 13.13
C LYS A 156 4.51 -13.43 11.81
N ASN A 157 4.42 -12.61 10.76
CA ASN A 157 4.83 -12.98 9.41
C ASN A 157 6.36 -13.02 9.22
N SER A 158 7.10 -12.18 9.93
CA SER A 158 8.58 -12.20 9.96
C SER A 158 9.14 -13.23 10.91
N MET A 159 8.30 -13.92 11.71
CA MET A 159 8.70 -14.92 12.70
C MET A 159 9.71 -14.34 13.71
N LEU A 160 9.46 -13.13 14.20
CA LEU A 160 10.38 -12.43 15.09
C LEU A 160 10.49 -13.12 16.46
N THR A 161 11.69 -13.11 17.01
CA THR A 161 11.97 -13.57 18.36
C THR A 161 11.54 -12.55 19.42
N ASP A 162 11.38 -12.98 20.67
CA ASP A 162 11.04 -12.08 21.78
C ASP A 162 12.07 -10.95 22.00
N VAL A 163 13.32 -11.13 21.56
CA VAL A 163 14.36 -10.10 21.62
C VAL A 163 14.10 -9.04 20.57
N GLU A 164 13.92 -9.45 19.32
CA GLU A 164 13.62 -8.56 18.18
C GLU A 164 12.32 -7.76 18.41
N ILE A 165 11.28 -8.41 18.96
CA ILE A 165 10.02 -7.72 19.29
C ILE A 165 10.24 -6.62 20.34
N ARG A 166 11.10 -6.85 21.37
CA ARG A 166 11.42 -5.81 22.35
C ARG A 166 12.25 -4.67 21.77
N GLU A 167 13.08 -4.94 20.78
CA GLU A 167 13.84 -3.90 20.08
C GLU A 167 12.91 -3.00 19.26
N MET A 168 11.81 -3.54 18.73
CA MET A 168 10.79 -2.76 18.01
C MET A 168 10.10 -1.71 18.89
N ASP A 169 10.04 -1.86 20.21
CA ASP A 169 9.48 -0.85 21.12
C ASP A 169 10.17 0.52 20.94
N LYS A 170 11.46 0.52 20.62
CA LYS A 170 12.25 1.75 20.41
C LYS A 170 12.00 2.39 19.05
N THR A 171 11.89 1.57 18.01
CA THR A 171 11.72 2.05 16.63
C THR A 171 10.27 2.47 16.35
N ALA A 172 9.31 1.81 16.98
CA ALA A 172 7.89 2.10 16.85
C ALA A 172 7.41 3.24 17.78
N ASP A 173 8.25 3.71 18.71
CA ASP A 173 7.91 4.67 19.78
C ASP A 173 6.62 4.28 20.53
N MET A 174 6.44 2.97 20.75
CA MET A 174 5.31 2.40 21.50
C MET A 174 5.69 1.05 22.11
N LYS A 175 4.97 0.62 23.15
CA LYS A 175 5.20 -0.68 23.83
C LYS A 175 4.59 -1.84 23.06
N ILE A 176 4.96 -1.99 21.79
CA ILE A 176 4.39 -3.02 20.93
C ILE A 176 4.61 -4.43 21.46
N SER A 177 5.72 -4.70 22.14
CA SER A 177 5.99 -6.00 22.77
C SER A 177 4.97 -6.36 23.84
N THR A 178 4.55 -5.38 24.65
CA THR A 178 3.51 -5.55 25.67
C THR A 178 2.14 -5.74 25.03
N ILE A 179 1.80 -4.89 24.04
CA ILE A 179 0.52 -4.94 23.32
C ILE A 179 0.38 -6.30 22.62
N TYR A 180 1.39 -6.75 21.91
CA TYR A 180 1.43 -8.03 21.21
C TYR A 180 1.20 -9.22 22.16
N LYS A 181 1.91 -9.22 23.30
CA LYS A 181 1.78 -10.27 24.32
C LYS A 181 0.38 -10.32 24.91
N GLU A 182 -0.21 -9.18 25.28
CA GLU A 182 -1.56 -9.11 25.85
C GLU A 182 -2.62 -9.52 24.81
N TYR A 183 -2.48 -9.09 23.55
CA TYR A 183 -3.38 -9.48 22.47
C TYR A 183 -3.37 -11.00 22.22
N ASN A 184 -2.19 -11.60 22.11
CA ASN A 184 -2.09 -13.06 21.94
C ASN A 184 -2.61 -13.84 23.17
N THR A 185 -2.46 -13.30 24.39
CA THR A 185 -3.01 -13.90 25.59
C THR A 185 -4.54 -13.89 25.55
N TRP A 186 -5.11 -12.74 25.19
CA TRP A 186 -6.55 -12.59 25.04
C TRP A 186 -7.13 -13.53 23.95
N LEU A 187 -6.49 -13.63 22.78
CA LEU A 187 -6.91 -14.56 21.73
C LEU A 187 -6.98 -16.00 22.24
N ARG A 188 -5.95 -16.46 22.97
CA ARG A 188 -5.90 -17.82 23.52
C ARG A 188 -6.98 -18.06 24.58
N GLU A 189 -7.21 -17.11 25.47
CA GLU A 189 -8.26 -17.20 26.51
C GLU A 189 -9.67 -17.29 25.88
N GLN A 190 -9.90 -16.55 24.80
CA GLN A 190 -11.17 -16.59 24.07
C GLN A 190 -11.28 -17.77 23.09
N LYS A 191 -10.22 -18.59 22.94
CA LYS A 191 -10.12 -19.66 21.94
C LYS A 191 -10.29 -19.14 20.51
N LEU A 192 -9.74 -17.96 20.24
CA LEU A 192 -9.75 -17.29 18.95
C LEU A 192 -8.36 -17.34 18.31
N MET A 193 -8.32 -17.19 16.99
CA MET A 193 -7.10 -16.96 16.21
C MET A 193 -7.40 -15.91 15.13
N ASP A 194 -6.45 -15.05 14.81
CA ASP A 194 -6.52 -14.19 13.65
C ASP A 194 -5.95 -14.88 12.38
N TYR A 195 -5.97 -14.18 11.24
CA TYR A 195 -5.46 -14.75 9.97
C TYR A 195 -3.96 -15.05 10.02
N ASP A 196 -3.17 -14.28 10.77
CA ASP A 196 -1.74 -14.52 10.92
C ASP A 196 -1.47 -15.72 11.84
N ASP A 197 -2.29 -15.90 12.88
CA ASP A 197 -2.23 -17.08 13.75
C ASP A 197 -2.51 -18.39 12.99
N GLN A 198 -3.36 -18.37 11.96
CA GLN A 198 -3.56 -19.55 11.14
C GLN A 198 -2.24 -20.07 10.55
N MET A 199 -1.39 -19.16 10.07
CA MET A 199 -0.08 -19.53 9.53
C MET A 199 0.85 -20.04 10.63
N VAL A 200 0.91 -19.34 11.77
CA VAL A 200 1.74 -19.72 12.94
C VAL A 200 1.34 -21.11 13.45
N TYR A 201 0.04 -21.37 13.60
CA TYR A 201 -0.45 -22.66 14.07
C TYR A 201 -0.22 -23.78 13.04
N ALA A 202 -0.51 -23.53 11.76
CA ALA A 202 -0.25 -24.51 10.71
C ALA A 202 1.22 -24.87 10.61
N TYR A 203 2.13 -23.89 10.62
CA TYR A 203 3.57 -24.10 10.63
C TYR A 203 4.02 -24.95 11.84
N THR A 204 3.56 -24.59 13.03
CA THR A 204 3.87 -25.32 14.26
C THR A 204 3.35 -26.76 14.22
N MET A 205 2.14 -26.98 13.68
CA MET A 205 1.57 -28.30 13.53
C MET A 205 2.35 -29.16 12.53
N LEU A 206 2.74 -28.60 11.39
CA LEU A 206 3.55 -29.32 10.40
C LEU A 206 4.92 -29.73 10.94
N GLN A 207 5.54 -28.88 11.77
CA GLN A 207 6.82 -29.22 12.42
C GLN A 207 6.67 -30.30 13.49
N ARG A 208 5.62 -30.24 14.31
CA ARG A 208 5.46 -31.11 15.48
C ARG A 208 4.82 -32.45 15.14
N PHE A 209 4.08 -32.57 14.04
CA PHE A 209 3.34 -33.76 13.66
C PHE A 209 3.75 -34.26 12.25
N PRO A 210 4.84 -35.05 12.17
CA PRO A 210 5.36 -35.54 10.88
C PRO A 210 4.33 -36.29 10.01
N GLU A 211 3.36 -36.96 10.64
CA GLU A 211 2.30 -37.68 9.90
C GLU A 211 1.32 -36.71 9.21
N LEU A 212 1.07 -35.54 9.82
CA LEU A 212 0.27 -34.49 9.22
C LEU A 212 1.02 -33.87 8.03
N LEU A 213 2.31 -33.62 8.18
CA LEU A 213 3.17 -33.12 7.11
C LEU A 213 3.18 -34.12 5.92
N ARG A 214 3.44 -35.40 6.18
CA ARG A 214 3.46 -36.46 5.13
C ARG A 214 2.13 -36.53 4.38
N LEU A 215 1.00 -36.40 5.09
CA LEU A 215 -0.32 -36.41 4.46
C LEU A 215 -0.45 -35.33 3.37
N TYR A 216 0.02 -34.10 3.66
CA TYR A 216 -0.04 -32.99 2.71
C TYR A 216 1.01 -33.13 1.60
N GLN A 217 2.21 -33.62 1.90
CA GLN A 217 3.25 -33.92 0.91
C GLN A 217 2.81 -35.02 -0.07
N ASP A 218 2.14 -36.06 0.40
CA ASP A 218 1.60 -37.13 -0.46
C ASP A 218 0.39 -36.69 -1.27
N LYS A 219 -0.38 -35.77 -0.71
CA LYS A 219 -1.52 -35.17 -1.42
C LYS A 219 -1.05 -34.24 -2.54
N PHE A 220 -0.05 -33.40 -2.29
CA PHE A 220 0.43 -32.37 -3.19
C PHE A 220 1.93 -32.48 -3.46
N PRO A 221 2.37 -33.49 -4.25
CA PRO A 221 3.77 -33.64 -4.62
C PRO A 221 4.28 -32.54 -5.58
N TYR A 222 3.41 -31.72 -6.18
CA TYR A 222 3.76 -30.59 -7.03
C TYR A 222 3.17 -29.31 -6.47
N LEU A 223 4.03 -28.33 -6.20
CA LEU A 223 3.65 -27.01 -5.70
C LEU A 223 4.00 -25.94 -6.73
N CYS A 224 3.05 -25.08 -7.04
CA CYS A 224 3.24 -23.87 -7.83
C CYS A 224 2.90 -22.64 -6.96
N VAL A 225 3.77 -21.65 -6.91
CA VAL A 225 3.61 -20.41 -6.12
C VAL A 225 3.68 -19.23 -7.05
N ASP A 226 2.61 -18.45 -7.11
CA ASP A 226 2.56 -17.19 -7.88
C ASP A 226 2.87 -15.98 -6.98
N GLU A 227 3.40 -14.91 -7.56
CA GLU A 227 3.81 -13.68 -6.88
C GLU A 227 4.69 -13.96 -5.64
N ALA A 228 5.65 -14.87 -5.79
CA ALA A 228 6.50 -15.35 -4.69
C ALA A 228 7.28 -14.24 -3.97
N GLN A 229 7.54 -13.10 -4.61
CA GLN A 229 8.21 -11.94 -3.99
C GLN A 229 7.36 -11.25 -2.92
N ASP A 230 6.04 -11.48 -2.88
CA ASP A 230 5.13 -10.89 -1.89
C ASP A 230 4.85 -11.82 -0.72
N THR A 231 5.39 -13.04 -0.79
CA THR A 231 5.24 -14.08 0.23
C THR A 231 6.10 -13.76 1.45
N SER A 232 5.52 -13.87 2.66
CA SER A 232 6.22 -13.59 3.92
C SER A 232 7.14 -14.74 4.34
N LYS A 233 8.01 -14.48 5.32
CA LYS A 233 8.97 -15.48 5.82
C LYS A 233 8.27 -16.74 6.34
N ILE A 234 7.18 -16.61 7.11
CA ILE A 234 6.41 -17.79 7.59
C ILE A 234 5.75 -18.54 6.44
N GLN A 235 5.26 -17.84 5.43
CA GLN A 235 4.65 -18.47 4.25
C GLN A 235 5.68 -19.27 3.47
N HIS A 236 6.87 -18.70 3.23
CA HIS A 236 7.99 -19.44 2.63
C HIS A 236 8.38 -20.68 3.46
N ALA A 237 8.41 -20.55 4.78
CA ALA A 237 8.71 -21.68 5.67
C ALA A 237 7.67 -22.81 5.56
N ILE A 238 6.38 -22.48 5.44
CA ILE A 238 5.31 -23.46 5.22
C ILE A 238 5.47 -24.13 3.85
N ILE A 239 5.70 -23.33 2.78
CA ILE A 239 5.92 -23.85 1.42
C ILE A 239 7.12 -24.79 1.39
N ALA A 240 8.23 -24.42 2.01
CA ALA A 240 9.44 -25.26 2.10
C ALA A 240 9.18 -26.59 2.80
N LEU A 241 8.42 -26.60 3.92
CA LEU A 241 8.01 -27.86 4.58
C LEU A 241 7.17 -28.74 3.65
N LEU A 242 6.18 -28.16 2.97
CA LEU A 242 5.30 -28.92 2.06
C LEU A 242 6.07 -29.48 0.86
N ALA A 243 7.02 -28.73 0.30
CA ALA A 243 7.82 -29.13 -0.85
C ALA A 243 8.93 -30.15 -0.50
N SER A 244 9.38 -30.24 0.76
CA SER A 244 10.63 -30.90 1.17
C SER A 244 10.74 -32.41 0.87
N LYS A 245 9.64 -33.08 0.51
CA LYS A 245 9.65 -34.50 0.17
C LYS A 245 10.03 -34.77 -1.29
N THR A 246 9.52 -33.96 -2.22
CA THR A 246 9.68 -34.17 -3.67
C THR A 246 10.53 -33.10 -4.32
N GLU A 247 10.62 -31.93 -3.70
CA GLU A 247 11.23 -30.70 -4.23
C GLU A 247 10.67 -30.23 -5.58
N ASN A 248 9.50 -30.75 -6.00
CA ASN A 248 8.81 -30.26 -7.19
C ASN A 248 8.11 -28.93 -6.87
N LEU A 249 8.91 -27.90 -6.70
CA LEU A 249 8.52 -26.55 -6.34
C LEU A 249 8.77 -25.60 -7.51
N PHE A 250 7.71 -25.00 -8.03
CA PHE A 250 7.78 -23.98 -9.06
C PHE A 250 7.36 -22.64 -8.46
N MET A 251 8.30 -21.71 -8.31
CA MET A 251 8.04 -20.36 -7.85
C MET A 251 8.12 -19.37 -9.00
N VAL A 252 7.10 -18.52 -9.12
CA VAL A 252 7.10 -17.41 -10.09
C VAL A 252 7.09 -16.09 -9.32
N GLY A 253 7.99 -15.19 -9.68
CA GLY A 253 8.06 -13.89 -9.02
C GLY A 253 8.95 -12.89 -9.73
N ASP A 254 9.01 -11.71 -9.16
CA ASP A 254 9.91 -10.63 -9.56
C ASP A 254 10.29 -9.81 -8.32
N GLU A 255 11.48 -9.99 -7.79
CA GLU A 255 11.94 -9.26 -6.61
C GLU A 255 11.95 -7.74 -6.83
N ASP A 256 12.06 -7.27 -8.09
CA ASP A 256 11.95 -5.86 -8.44
C ASP A 256 10.52 -5.30 -8.27
N GLN A 257 9.50 -6.17 -8.12
CA GLN A 257 8.12 -5.82 -7.82
C GLN A 257 7.72 -6.10 -6.36
N SER A 258 8.66 -6.45 -5.47
CA SER A 258 8.38 -6.59 -4.04
C SER A 258 8.24 -5.22 -3.40
N ILE A 259 7.00 -4.86 -3.04
CA ILE A 259 6.62 -3.55 -2.46
C ILE A 259 5.75 -3.70 -1.20
N TYR A 260 5.69 -4.89 -0.61
CA TYR A 260 4.92 -5.16 0.60
C TYR A 260 5.81 -5.50 1.80
N GLY A 261 7.02 -4.89 1.89
CA GLY A 261 7.93 -5.06 3.02
C GLY A 261 7.26 -4.72 4.35
N PHE A 262 6.40 -3.69 4.38
CA PHE A 262 5.61 -3.35 5.56
C PHE A 262 4.59 -4.43 6.01
N ARG A 263 4.30 -5.43 5.16
CA ARG A 263 3.53 -6.65 5.46
C ARG A 263 4.41 -7.87 5.64
N ALA A 264 5.70 -7.67 5.85
CA ALA A 264 6.70 -8.73 5.98
C ALA A 264 6.92 -9.58 4.71
N ALA A 265 6.71 -9.02 3.51
CA ALA A 265 7.17 -9.66 2.28
C ALA A 265 8.68 -9.95 2.38
N TYR A 266 9.09 -11.13 1.93
CA TYR A 266 10.46 -11.64 2.09
C TYR A 266 11.10 -12.00 0.74
N PRO A 267 11.47 -10.99 -0.08
CA PRO A 267 12.07 -11.21 -1.40
C PRO A 267 13.44 -11.92 -1.35
N GLU A 268 14.12 -11.90 -0.18
CA GLU A 268 15.37 -12.62 0.05
C GLU A 268 15.22 -14.13 -0.18
N ALA A 269 14.01 -14.69 -0.05
CA ALA A 269 13.75 -16.07 -0.38
C ALA A 269 14.01 -16.37 -1.87
N LEU A 270 13.71 -15.43 -2.78
CA LEU A 270 14.01 -15.57 -4.19
C LEU A 270 15.52 -15.44 -4.44
N LEU A 271 16.16 -14.45 -3.80
CA LEU A 271 17.61 -14.21 -3.95
C LEU A 271 18.46 -15.38 -3.43
N SER A 272 17.96 -16.11 -2.43
CA SER A 272 18.65 -17.28 -1.84
C SER A 272 18.11 -18.61 -2.35
N PHE A 273 17.29 -18.64 -3.40
CA PHE A 273 16.57 -19.84 -3.83
C PHE A 273 17.51 -20.99 -4.20
N GLU A 274 18.55 -20.75 -5.02
CA GLU A 274 19.54 -21.75 -5.41
C GLU A 274 20.33 -22.28 -4.20
N LYS A 275 20.60 -21.43 -3.21
CA LYS A 275 21.27 -21.84 -1.98
C LYS A 275 20.39 -22.75 -1.13
N ASN A 276 19.10 -22.44 -1.07
CA ASN A 276 18.13 -23.19 -0.25
C ASN A 276 17.64 -24.47 -0.92
N HIS A 277 17.73 -24.56 -2.25
CA HIS A 277 17.31 -25.69 -3.08
C HIS A 277 18.46 -26.13 -4.00
N PRO A 278 19.37 -27.00 -3.53
CA PRO A 278 20.49 -27.48 -4.34
C PRO A 278 20.01 -28.14 -5.64
N GLY A 279 20.58 -27.72 -6.77
CA GLY A 279 20.16 -28.21 -8.10
C GLY A 279 18.94 -27.47 -8.69
N ALA A 280 18.51 -26.39 -8.08
CA ALA A 280 17.44 -25.54 -8.59
C ALA A 280 17.79 -24.96 -9.97
N LYS A 281 16.75 -24.80 -10.80
CA LYS A 281 16.83 -24.07 -12.06
C LYS A 281 16.29 -22.66 -11.84
N VAL A 282 17.08 -21.64 -12.21
CA VAL A 282 16.63 -20.26 -12.28
C VAL A 282 16.42 -19.89 -13.73
N LEU A 283 15.17 -19.63 -14.10
CA LEU A 283 14.74 -19.27 -15.45
C LEU A 283 14.35 -17.80 -15.51
N LEU A 284 14.56 -17.16 -16.65
CA LEU A 284 14.24 -15.75 -16.85
C LEU A 284 13.13 -15.59 -17.90
N MET A 285 12.23 -14.63 -17.67
CA MET A 285 11.30 -14.12 -18.69
C MET A 285 11.50 -12.61 -18.79
N GLU A 286 12.19 -12.17 -19.84
CA GLU A 286 12.68 -10.81 -20.00
C GLU A 286 11.90 -9.98 -21.04
N GLU A 287 11.05 -10.62 -21.86
CA GLU A 287 10.25 -9.93 -22.86
C GLU A 287 8.99 -9.31 -22.23
N ASN A 288 8.81 -8.01 -22.45
CA ASN A 288 7.64 -7.25 -22.00
C ASN A 288 6.66 -7.06 -23.16
N PHE A 289 5.49 -7.71 -23.06
CA PHE A 289 4.39 -7.63 -24.05
C PHE A 289 3.37 -6.53 -23.72
N ARG A 290 3.53 -5.82 -22.59
CA ARG A 290 2.59 -4.82 -22.09
C ARG A 290 2.87 -3.42 -22.63
N SER A 291 4.07 -2.92 -22.42
CA SER A 291 4.41 -1.51 -22.48
C SER A 291 5.19 -1.14 -23.75
N ALA A 292 5.03 0.10 -24.20
CA ALA A 292 5.81 0.68 -25.27
C ALA A 292 7.33 0.70 -24.94
N ALA A 293 8.18 0.65 -25.97
CA ALA A 293 9.63 0.51 -25.84
C ALA A 293 10.28 1.58 -24.94
N GLY A 294 9.85 2.83 -25.04
CA GLY A 294 10.38 3.92 -24.21
C GLY A 294 10.12 3.72 -22.71
N ILE A 295 8.95 3.18 -22.33
CA ILE A 295 8.62 2.88 -20.93
C ILE A 295 9.50 1.74 -20.43
N VAL A 296 9.62 0.65 -21.20
CA VAL A 296 10.44 -0.52 -20.86
C VAL A 296 11.89 -0.12 -20.65
N LYS A 297 12.45 0.64 -21.58
CA LYS A 297 13.84 1.11 -21.54
C LYS A 297 14.14 2.00 -20.34
N ALA A 298 13.24 2.96 -20.06
CA ALA A 298 13.39 3.87 -18.93
C ALA A 298 13.27 3.11 -17.60
N ALA A 299 12.29 2.23 -17.46
CA ALA A 299 12.04 1.46 -16.25
C ALA A 299 13.18 0.44 -16.00
N ASP A 300 13.67 -0.25 -17.04
CA ASP A 300 14.81 -1.18 -16.91
C ASP A 300 16.05 -0.44 -16.43
N THR A 301 16.44 0.67 -17.10
CA THR A 301 17.59 1.48 -16.69
C THR A 301 17.47 1.98 -15.26
N PHE A 302 16.27 2.37 -14.84
CA PHE A 302 15.99 2.88 -13.50
C PHE A 302 16.19 1.80 -12.43
N ILE A 303 15.62 0.60 -12.64
CA ILE A 303 15.66 -0.47 -11.63
C ILE A 303 17.03 -1.14 -11.51
N GLN A 304 17.86 -1.10 -12.57
CA GLN A 304 19.24 -1.64 -12.53
C GLN A 304 20.13 -0.98 -11.45
N LYS A 305 19.71 0.13 -10.87
CA LYS A 305 20.44 0.79 -9.77
C LYS A 305 20.25 0.12 -8.41
N ASN A 306 19.24 -0.75 -8.26
CA ASN A 306 19.11 -1.58 -7.09
C ASN A 306 20.17 -2.68 -7.10
N THR A 307 20.70 -3.01 -5.93
CA THR A 307 21.78 -3.98 -5.76
C THR A 307 21.30 -5.35 -5.33
N LEU A 308 20.20 -5.41 -4.57
CA LEU A 308 19.58 -6.65 -4.07
C LEU A 308 18.60 -7.22 -5.10
N ARG A 309 19.14 -7.72 -6.21
CA ARG A 309 18.35 -8.28 -7.32
C ARG A 309 19.15 -9.28 -8.16
N HIS A 310 18.46 -10.15 -8.89
CA HIS A 310 19.07 -10.96 -9.94
C HIS A 310 19.40 -10.12 -11.18
N LYS A 311 20.42 -10.53 -11.91
CA LYS A 311 20.77 -9.90 -13.19
C LYS A 311 19.78 -10.30 -14.26
N LYS A 312 18.84 -9.41 -14.58
CA LYS A 312 17.86 -9.57 -15.63
C LYS A 312 17.55 -8.22 -16.26
N HIS A 313 17.12 -8.21 -17.52
CA HIS A 313 16.81 -7.00 -18.29
C HIS A 313 15.44 -7.12 -18.94
N MET A 314 14.65 -6.03 -18.92
CA MET A 314 13.43 -5.98 -19.72
C MET A 314 13.73 -5.66 -21.18
N ARG A 315 13.11 -6.43 -22.08
CA ARG A 315 13.14 -6.21 -23.53
C ARG A 315 11.73 -5.91 -24.03
N ALA A 316 11.56 -4.79 -24.73
CA ALA A 316 10.28 -4.43 -25.30
C ALA A 316 9.96 -5.26 -26.54
N THR A 317 8.71 -5.66 -26.68
CA THR A 317 8.17 -6.30 -27.90
C THR A 317 7.32 -5.32 -28.72
N LYS A 318 7.03 -4.14 -28.19
CA LYS A 318 6.24 -3.08 -28.83
C LYS A 318 7.11 -1.88 -29.16
N ASP A 319 6.74 -1.16 -30.21
CA ASP A 319 7.34 0.12 -30.58
C ASP A 319 6.85 1.27 -29.67
N GLY A 320 7.35 2.49 -29.90
CA GLY A 320 7.01 3.71 -29.16
C GLY A 320 8.12 4.14 -28.21
N GLU A 321 8.94 5.10 -28.67
CA GLU A 321 10.11 5.53 -27.90
C GLU A 321 9.89 6.79 -27.06
N GLU A 322 9.22 7.83 -27.58
CA GLU A 322 9.03 9.12 -26.91
C GLU A 322 7.76 9.20 -26.05
N VAL A 323 7.52 8.18 -25.24
CA VAL A 323 6.27 8.03 -24.45
C VAL A 323 6.42 8.32 -22.98
N VAL A 324 7.64 8.58 -22.50
CA VAL A 324 7.92 8.95 -21.10
C VAL A 324 8.20 10.45 -21.03
N LYS A 325 7.36 11.18 -20.27
CA LYS A 325 7.36 12.65 -20.27
C LYS A 325 7.36 13.22 -18.83
N GLU A 326 8.20 14.22 -18.57
CA GLU A 326 8.15 15.01 -17.33
C GLU A 326 7.16 16.17 -17.47
N ILE A 327 6.31 16.35 -16.46
CA ILE A 327 5.47 17.53 -16.29
C ILE A 327 5.99 18.30 -15.07
N ALA A 328 6.86 19.26 -15.32
CA ALA A 328 7.39 20.12 -14.26
C ALA A 328 6.39 21.24 -13.92
N VAL A 329 5.91 21.27 -12.69
CA VAL A 329 4.98 22.27 -12.16
C VAL A 329 5.64 23.10 -11.06
N LYS A 330 5.11 24.31 -10.77
CA LYS A 330 5.67 25.16 -9.72
C LYS A 330 5.25 24.69 -8.32
N THR A 331 3.99 24.29 -8.20
CA THR A 331 3.38 23.90 -6.93
C THR A 331 2.60 22.61 -7.06
N ARG A 332 2.32 21.94 -5.95
CA ARG A 332 1.42 20.76 -5.93
C ARG A 332 0.00 21.13 -6.40
N ASP A 333 -0.48 22.35 -6.15
CA ASP A 333 -1.81 22.77 -6.61
C ASP A 333 -1.89 22.88 -8.14
N ASP A 334 -0.81 23.30 -8.81
CA ASP A 334 -0.73 23.29 -10.28
C ASP A 334 -0.87 21.87 -10.84
N GLN A 335 -0.31 20.86 -10.17
CA GLN A 335 -0.45 19.44 -10.53
C GLN A 335 -1.91 19.00 -10.47
N TYR A 336 -2.60 19.32 -9.37
CA TYR A 336 -4.00 18.95 -9.20
C TYR A 336 -4.91 19.61 -10.25
N ARG A 337 -4.68 20.88 -10.57
CA ARG A 337 -5.42 21.59 -11.62
C ARG A 337 -5.19 20.98 -13.00
N TYR A 338 -3.95 20.59 -13.31
CA TYR A 338 -3.63 19.90 -14.56
C TYR A 338 -4.40 18.57 -14.66
N LEU A 339 -4.35 17.76 -13.60
CA LEU A 339 -5.02 16.45 -13.57
C LEU A 339 -6.55 16.58 -13.62
N ALA A 340 -7.12 17.64 -13.02
CA ALA A 340 -8.54 17.91 -13.13
C ALA A 340 -8.94 18.24 -14.59
N ALA A 341 -8.11 19.00 -15.32
CA ALA A 341 -8.35 19.26 -16.74
C ALA A 341 -8.23 17.99 -17.61
N VAL A 342 -7.29 17.08 -17.26
CA VAL A 342 -7.21 15.75 -17.91
C VAL A 342 -8.50 14.95 -17.66
N ALA A 343 -9.02 14.97 -16.44
CA ALA A 343 -10.25 14.28 -16.09
C ALA A 343 -11.48 14.85 -16.84
N GLU A 344 -11.57 16.20 -16.97
CA GLU A 344 -12.59 16.86 -17.78
C GLU A 344 -12.57 16.37 -19.23
N ASN A 345 -11.39 16.30 -19.85
CA ASN A 345 -11.22 15.80 -21.22
C ASN A 345 -11.63 14.32 -21.34
N CYS A 346 -11.30 13.47 -20.37
CA CYS A 346 -11.74 12.07 -20.35
C CYS A 346 -13.26 11.96 -20.28
N ALA A 347 -13.92 12.80 -19.48
CA ALA A 347 -15.37 12.83 -19.34
C ALA A 347 -16.06 13.34 -20.64
N ALA A 348 -15.53 14.40 -21.27
CA ALA A 348 -16.04 14.94 -22.54
C ALA A 348 -15.96 13.91 -23.67
N THR A 349 -14.82 13.26 -23.84
CA THR A 349 -14.62 12.20 -24.86
C THR A 349 -15.61 11.04 -24.68
N ARG A 350 -15.98 10.73 -23.43
CA ARG A 350 -17.00 9.72 -23.13
C ARG A 350 -18.40 10.18 -23.53
N ALA A 351 -18.77 11.44 -23.24
CA ALA A 351 -20.08 12.00 -23.56
C ALA A 351 -20.33 12.00 -25.07
N ASP A 352 -19.32 12.39 -25.87
CA ASP A 352 -19.38 12.40 -27.33
C ASP A 352 -19.60 10.99 -27.92
N ARG A 353 -19.02 9.96 -27.32
CA ARG A 353 -19.18 8.54 -27.72
C ARG A 353 -20.56 7.98 -27.39
N VAL A 354 -21.15 8.36 -26.25
CA VAL A 354 -22.50 7.92 -25.85
C VAL A 354 -23.57 8.60 -26.71
N GLY A 355 -23.33 9.83 -27.20
CA GLY A 355 -24.24 10.57 -28.08
C GLY A 355 -24.16 10.19 -29.57
N GLY A 356 -23.06 9.60 -30.02
CA GLY A 356 -22.84 9.20 -31.41
C GLY A 356 -23.08 7.70 -31.62
N ARG A 357 -24.12 7.32 -32.35
CA ARG A 357 -24.31 5.95 -32.87
C ARG A 357 -23.12 5.58 -33.77
N SER A 358 -22.18 4.83 -33.25
CA SER A 358 -21.16 4.12 -34.05
C SER A 358 -21.75 2.79 -34.49
N ASP A 359 -21.99 2.65 -35.79
CA ASP A 359 -22.60 1.48 -36.43
C ASP A 359 -21.64 0.29 -36.66
N ASN A 360 -20.48 0.26 -36.00
CA ASN A 360 -19.54 -0.85 -36.11
C ASN A 360 -19.31 -1.50 -34.76
N GLY A 361 -19.88 -2.70 -34.59
CA GLY A 361 -19.90 -3.54 -33.40
C GLY A 361 -18.56 -4.14 -32.93
N THR A 362 -17.51 -3.35 -32.88
CA THR A 362 -16.29 -3.65 -32.07
C THR A 362 -16.34 -2.74 -30.87
N ALA A 363 -16.55 -3.33 -29.68
CA ALA A 363 -16.35 -2.65 -28.40
C ALA A 363 -14.88 -2.20 -28.34
N ASP A 364 -14.62 -0.97 -28.79
CA ASP A 364 -13.32 -0.34 -28.70
C ASP A 364 -13.03 -0.17 -27.20
N ALA A 365 -12.01 -0.88 -26.72
CA ALA A 365 -11.62 -0.85 -25.31
C ALA A 365 -11.37 0.60 -24.93
N SER A 366 -12.16 1.14 -24.02
CA SER A 366 -12.09 2.54 -23.62
C SER A 366 -10.71 2.84 -23.05
N HIS A 367 -10.01 3.83 -23.64
CA HIS A 367 -8.69 4.27 -23.20
C HIS A 367 -8.70 4.62 -21.69
N THR A 368 -7.90 3.93 -20.90
CA THR A 368 -7.83 4.07 -19.44
C THR A 368 -6.72 5.03 -19.03
N VAL A 369 -7.06 5.98 -18.18
CA VAL A 369 -6.13 6.97 -17.63
C VAL A 369 -6.05 6.78 -16.12
N ALA A 370 -4.86 6.45 -15.60
CA ALA A 370 -4.66 6.29 -14.17
C ALA A 370 -3.74 7.38 -13.61
N VAL A 371 -4.17 7.96 -12.50
CA VAL A 371 -3.32 8.81 -11.64
C VAL A 371 -2.87 7.96 -10.47
N LEU A 372 -1.57 7.71 -10.40
CA LEU A 372 -0.96 6.88 -9.36
C LEU A 372 -0.18 7.76 -8.39
N TYR A 373 -0.39 7.51 -7.12
CA TYR A 373 0.23 8.25 -6.01
C TYR A 373 0.70 7.28 -4.92
N ARG A 374 1.59 7.77 -4.05
CA ARG A 374 2.17 6.95 -2.99
C ARG A 374 1.17 6.66 -1.88
N ASP A 375 0.57 7.70 -1.31
CA ASP A 375 -0.34 7.63 -0.18
C ASP A 375 -1.70 8.25 -0.50
N HIS A 376 -2.77 7.75 0.09
CA HIS A 376 -4.15 8.15 -0.22
C HIS A 376 -4.40 9.65 -0.03
N GLU A 377 -3.79 10.26 0.99
CA GLU A 377 -3.93 11.69 1.25
C GLU A 377 -3.40 12.59 0.13
N CYS A 378 -2.44 12.11 -0.66
CA CYS A 378 -1.92 12.85 -1.81
C CYS A 378 -3.01 13.17 -2.85
N ALA A 379 -4.03 12.32 -2.95
CA ALA A 379 -5.13 12.50 -3.89
C ALA A 379 -6.24 13.43 -3.37
N LEU A 380 -6.33 13.71 -2.07
CA LEU A 380 -7.43 14.49 -1.49
C LEU A 380 -7.64 15.86 -2.15
N PRO A 381 -6.59 16.67 -2.42
CA PRO A 381 -6.81 17.95 -3.10
C PRO A 381 -7.27 17.81 -4.55
N LEU A 382 -6.93 16.71 -5.23
CA LEU A 382 -7.46 16.41 -6.57
C LEU A 382 -8.93 16.00 -6.46
N ILE A 383 -9.27 15.11 -5.55
CA ILE A 383 -10.65 14.69 -5.27
C ILE A 383 -11.53 15.89 -4.96
N ASP A 384 -11.06 16.81 -4.11
CA ASP A 384 -11.77 18.06 -3.80
C ASP A 384 -12.09 18.88 -5.06
N LEU A 385 -11.14 18.99 -6.00
CA LEU A 385 -11.37 19.69 -7.28
C LEU A 385 -12.37 18.97 -8.17
N LEU A 386 -12.26 17.64 -8.26
CA LEU A 386 -13.17 16.85 -9.10
C LEU A 386 -14.60 16.91 -8.58
N GLU A 387 -14.80 16.80 -7.26
CA GLU A 387 -16.12 16.90 -6.63
C GLU A 387 -16.73 18.30 -6.78
N ARG A 388 -15.94 19.38 -6.63
CA ARG A 388 -16.42 20.78 -6.85
C ARG A 388 -16.86 21.03 -8.29
N LYS A 389 -16.26 20.33 -9.25
CA LYS A 389 -16.55 20.46 -10.68
C LYS A 389 -17.48 19.37 -11.20
N GLU A 390 -17.96 18.49 -10.33
CA GLU A 390 -18.81 17.34 -10.67
C GLU A 390 -18.20 16.45 -11.77
N ILE A 391 -16.87 16.34 -11.81
CA ILE A 391 -16.14 15.51 -12.76
C ILE A 391 -16.12 14.06 -12.29
N PRO A 392 -16.57 13.09 -13.10
CA PRO A 392 -16.55 11.69 -12.71
C PRO A 392 -15.14 11.13 -12.61
N TYR A 393 -14.89 10.32 -11.60
CA TYR A 393 -13.67 9.56 -11.42
C TYR A 393 -13.96 8.24 -10.70
N ARG A 394 -13.09 7.25 -10.91
CA ARG A 394 -13.13 5.98 -10.21
C ARG A 394 -11.98 5.93 -9.21
N MET A 395 -12.26 5.65 -7.95
CA MET A 395 -11.23 5.45 -6.93
C MET A 395 -11.18 4.01 -6.49
N ARG A 396 -9.97 3.51 -6.30
CA ARG A 396 -9.70 2.20 -5.73
C ARG A 396 -9.30 2.37 -4.26
N ASN A 397 -10.08 1.79 -3.36
CA ASN A 397 -9.89 1.82 -1.91
C ASN A 397 -9.76 3.25 -1.36
N ALA A 398 -10.87 3.82 -0.89
CA ALA A 398 -10.85 5.05 -0.13
C ALA A 398 -10.39 4.76 1.30
N GLU A 399 -9.21 5.18 1.68
CA GLU A 399 -8.82 5.19 3.09
C GLU A 399 -9.16 6.54 3.73
N ILE A 400 -9.82 6.48 4.88
CA ILE A 400 -10.28 7.65 5.64
C ILE A 400 -9.26 8.03 6.73
N SER A 401 -8.16 7.29 6.83
CA SER A 401 -7.13 7.44 7.88
C SER A 401 -6.52 8.85 7.99
N PHE A 402 -6.57 9.64 6.90
CA PHE A 402 -6.15 11.04 6.94
C PHE A 402 -6.95 11.85 7.97
N PHE A 403 -8.29 11.70 8.00
CA PHE A 403 -9.16 12.50 8.87
C PHE A 403 -9.05 12.12 10.35
N THR A 404 -8.58 10.90 10.64
CA THR A 404 -8.38 10.38 11.99
C THR A 404 -6.90 10.40 12.42
N HIS A 405 -6.02 10.87 11.54
CA HIS A 405 -4.59 10.95 11.84
C HIS A 405 -4.30 11.99 12.93
N ARG A 406 -3.44 11.62 13.90
CA ARG A 406 -3.14 12.43 15.08
C ARG A 406 -2.78 13.89 14.74
N THR A 407 -1.86 14.13 13.79
CA THR A 407 -1.43 15.47 13.42
C THR A 407 -2.55 16.30 12.79
N VAL A 408 -3.45 15.66 12.06
CA VAL A 408 -4.64 16.32 11.48
C VAL A 408 -5.63 16.67 12.59
N LEU A 409 -5.97 15.69 13.45
CA LEU A 409 -6.86 15.91 14.59
C LEU A 409 -6.35 17.00 15.53
N ASP A 410 -5.06 17.10 15.76
CA ASP A 410 -4.47 18.15 16.58
C ASP A 410 -4.77 19.52 16.01
N VAL A 411 -4.56 19.73 14.69
CA VAL A 411 -4.87 21.00 14.03
C VAL A 411 -6.38 21.29 14.08
N LEU A 412 -7.22 20.28 13.82
CA LEU A 412 -8.68 20.42 13.89
C LEU A 412 -9.15 20.76 15.31
N ASN A 413 -8.56 20.15 16.34
CA ASN A 413 -8.88 20.44 17.74
C ASN A 413 -8.45 21.85 18.15
N ILE A 414 -7.29 22.34 17.66
CA ILE A 414 -6.89 23.73 17.87
C ILE A 414 -7.89 24.70 17.23
N MET A 415 -8.33 24.41 16.00
CA MET A 415 -9.37 25.19 15.31
C MET A 415 -10.72 25.13 16.04
N LYS A 416 -11.11 23.95 16.52
CA LYS A 416 -12.32 23.75 17.32
C LYS A 416 -12.30 24.56 18.61
N LEU A 417 -11.16 24.55 19.33
CA LEU A 417 -10.99 25.34 20.55
C LEU A 417 -11.07 26.87 20.29
N ALA A 418 -10.61 27.34 19.13
CA ALA A 418 -10.78 28.74 18.74
C ALA A 418 -12.26 29.11 18.58
N MET A 419 -13.08 28.22 17.98
CA MET A 419 -14.52 28.41 17.80
C MET A 419 -15.31 28.22 19.10
N HIS A 420 -14.87 27.30 19.95
CA HIS A 420 -15.54 26.93 21.20
C HIS A 420 -14.60 27.09 22.40
N PRO A 421 -14.27 28.34 22.80
CA PRO A 421 -13.22 28.60 23.79
C PRO A 421 -13.59 28.20 25.23
N LYS A 422 -14.81 27.64 25.46
CA LYS A 422 -15.24 27.03 26.72
C LYS A 422 -15.03 25.52 26.76
N ASP A 423 -14.61 24.88 25.65
CA ASP A 423 -14.40 23.45 25.56
C ASP A 423 -13.09 23.06 26.31
N ALA A 424 -13.25 22.80 27.61
CA ALA A 424 -12.16 22.44 28.50
C ALA A 424 -11.51 21.10 28.14
N GLU A 425 -12.31 20.15 27.63
CA GLU A 425 -11.80 18.84 27.18
C GLU A 425 -10.86 19.01 25.97
N THR A 426 -11.28 19.74 24.94
CA THR A 426 -10.44 20.04 23.78
C THR A 426 -9.19 20.84 24.19
N PHE A 427 -9.31 21.78 25.14
CA PHE A 427 -8.14 22.50 25.68
C PHE A 427 -7.11 21.53 26.28
N LEU A 428 -7.53 20.57 27.10
CA LEU A 428 -6.62 19.58 27.69
C LEU A 428 -5.93 18.68 26.68
N GLN A 429 -6.48 18.55 25.46
CA GLN A 429 -5.87 17.79 24.37
C GLN A 429 -4.80 18.57 23.60
N VAL A 430 -4.85 19.91 23.61
CA VAL A 430 -4.00 20.74 22.71
C VAL A 430 -3.06 21.71 23.42
N TYR A 431 -3.29 22.08 24.69
CA TYR A 431 -2.53 23.15 25.36
C TYR A 431 -1.01 22.93 25.34
N TYR A 432 -0.53 21.71 25.46
CA TYR A 432 0.89 21.34 25.49
C TYR A 432 1.52 21.18 24.10
N LYS A 433 0.71 21.25 23.05
CA LYS A 433 1.12 21.13 21.64
C LYS A 433 1.37 22.47 20.99
N ILE A 434 0.94 23.54 21.63
CA ILE A 434 1.12 24.91 21.21
C ILE A 434 1.85 25.70 22.30
N ASN A 435 2.41 26.84 22.00
CA ASN A 435 3.30 27.62 22.89
C ASN A 435 2.56 28.28 24.06
N THR A 436 1.81 27.52 24.87
CA THR A 436 1.20 28.03 26.11
C THR A 436 2.14 27.94 27.30
N TYR A 437 3.06 26.97 27.32
CA TYR A 437 3.96 26.62 28.40
C TYR A 437 3.27 26.36 29.75
N ILE A 438 1.99 25.95 29.73
CA ILE A 438 1.19 25.62 30.91
C ILE A 438 1.62 24.21 31.37
N ARG A 439 1.82 24.02 32.69
CA ARG A 439 2.05 22.71 33.28
C ARG A 439 0.76 21.90 33.34
N LYS A 440 0.85 20.57 33.39
CA LYS A 440 -0.31 19.70 33.42
C LYS A 440 -1.25 19.97 34.59
N GLU A 441 -0.70 20.24 35.76
CA GLU A 441 -1.47 20.54 36.97
C GLU A 441 -2.23 21.86 36.84
N ASP A 442 -1.58 22.91 36.32
CA ASP A 442 -2.17 24.21 36.07
C ASP A 442 -3.27 24.12 35.00
N ALA A 443 -3.06 23.35 33.93
CA ALA A 443 -4.05 23.12 32.88
C ALA A 443 -5.34 22.47 33.43
N LEU A 444 -5.21 21.48 34.33
CA LEU A 444 -6.35 20.86 35.00
C LEU A 444 -7.13 21.83 35.88
N GLN A 445 -6.46 22.76 36.58
CA GLN A 445 -7.13 23.79 37.39
C GLN A 445 -7.83 24.82 36.49
N ILE A 446 -7.18 25.25 35.41
CA ILE A 446 -7.77 26.15 34.42
C ILE A 446 -9.04 25.53 33.80
N ALA A 447 -8.98 24.26 33.42
CA ALA A 447 -10.13 23.53 32.89
C ALA A 447 -11.30 23.52 33.90
N ARG A 448 -11.06 23.17 35.16
CA ARG A 448 -12.07 23.20 36.24
C ARG A 448 -12.67 24.57 36.45
N ILE A 449 -11.85 25.66 36.46
CA ILE A 449 -12.34 27.03 36.57
C ILE A 449 -13.23 27.38 35.38
N SER A 450 -12.81 27.01 34.16
CA SER A 450 -13.58 27.22 32.93
C SER A 450 -14.98 26.56 33.02
N GLU A 451 -15.04 25.30 33.40
CA GLU A 451 -16.29 24.55 33.55
C GLU A 451 -17.16 25.09 34.68
N THR A 452 -16.58 25.32 35.86
CA THR A 452 -17.34 25.74 37.04
C THR A 452 -17.94 27.13 36.90
N GLN A 453 -17.22 28.06 36.21
CA GLN A 453 -17.64 29.43 36.04
C GLN A 453 -18.27 29.72 34.68
N ASP A 454 -18.42 28.72 33.83
CA ASP A 454 -18.91 28.84 32.45
C ASP A 454 -18.22 29.97 31.63
N ILE A 455 -16.90 30.04 31.74
CA ILE A 455 -16.07 31.02 31.03
C ILE A 455 -15.09 30.35 30.09
N SER A 456 -14.52 31.10 29.13
CA SER A 456 -13.48 30.57 28.24
C SER A 456 -12.25 30.12 29.03
N VAL A 457 -11.56 29.07 28.54
CA VAL A 457 -10.30 28.58 29.13
C VAL A 457 -9.24 29.68 29.23
N TRP A 458 -9.24 30.64 28.30
CA TRP A 458 -8.35 31.80 28.32
C TRP A 458 -8.68 32.80 29.44
N ASN A 459 -9.94 33.02 29.73
CA ASN A 459 -10.37 33.82 30.87
C ASN A 459 -10.14 33.09 32.20
N ALA A 460 -10.33 31.78 32.22
CA ALA A 460 -10.00 30.93 33.36
C ALA A 460 -8.49 30.96 33.68
N ALA A 461 -7.62 30.92 32.66
CA ALA A 461 -6.19 31.07 32.83
C ALA A 461 -5.77 32.39 33.43
N VAL A 462 -6.42 33.49 33.03
CA VAL A 462 -6.17 34.83 33.64
C VAL A 462 -6.62 34.88 35.11
N ARG A 463 -7.72 34.16 35.48
CA ARG A 463 -8.19 34.06 36.88
C ARG A 463 -7.39 33.14 37.75
N TYR A 464 -6.64 32.21 37.13
CA TYR A 464 -5.79 31.27 37.84
C TYR A 464 -4.44 31.93 38.19
N HIS A 465 -4.25 32.28 39.46
CA HIS A 465 -3.06 33.01 39.96
C HIS A 465 -1.79 32.14 40.09
N GLY A 466 -1.81 30.87 39.64
CA GLY A 466 -0.67 29.96 39.74
C GLY A 466 0.33 30.00 38.58
N LEU A 467 0.07 30.79 37.53
CA LEU A 467 0.94 30.92 36.37
C LEU A 467 2.07 31.92 36.60
N SER A 468 3.29 31.63 36.11
CA SER A 468 4.38 32.59 36.06
C SER A 468 4.07 33.73 35.06
N ASP A 469 4.73 34.89 35.20
CA ASP A 469 4.59 36.00 34.27
C ASP A 469 4.90 35.60 32.83
N TYR A 470 5.92 34.78 32.63
CA TYR A 470 6.28 34.24 31.33
C TYR A 470 5.14 33.37 30.72
N THR A 471 4.60 32.46 31.51
CA THR A 471 3.50 31.58 31.08
C THR A 471 2.23 32.42 30.79
N MET A 472 1.94 33.41 31.63
CA MET A 472 0.80 34.32 31.44
C MET A 472 0.93 35.09 30.12
N SER A 473 2.11 35.64 29.83
CA SER A 473 2.38 36.32 28.56
C SER A 473 2.18 35.41 27.37
N SER A 474 2.63 34.15 27.44
CA SER A 474 2.45 33.16 26.40
C SER A 474 0.99 32.77 26.20
N VAL A 475 0.22 32.65 27.28
CA VAL A 475 -1.24 32.43 27.23
C VAL A 475 -1.97 33.59 26.55
N GLN A 476 -1.59 34.84 26.86
CA GLN A 476 -2.17 36.02 26.21
C GLN A 476 -1.86 36.06 24.71
N ASN A 477 -0.63 35.71 24.31
CA ASN A 477 -0.24 35.59 22.90
C ASN A 477 -1.05 34.48 22.20
N THR A 478 -1.16 33.31 22.81
CA THR A 478 -1.94 32.20 22.25
C THR A 478 -3.41 32.58 22.10
N ARG A 479 -3.99 33.27 23.09
CA ARG A 479 -5.36 33.78 23.00
C ARG A 479 -5.54 34.73 21.81
N MET A 480 -4.59 35.62 21.57
CA MET A 480 -4.62 36.56 20.41
C MET A 480 -4.58 35.77 19.10
N HIS A 481 -3.72 34.74 18.99
CA HIS A 481 -3.69 33.89 17.82
C HIS A 481 -4.99 33.13 17.62
N MET A 482 -5.61 32.59 18.67
CA MET A 482 -6.94 31.92 18.60
C MET A 482 -8.03 32.87 18.07
N GLN A 483 -8.02 34.13 18.45
CA GLN A 483 -8.96 35.14 17.92
C GLN A 483 -8.72 35.40 16.42
N GLN A 484 -7.45 35.48 16.01
CA GLN A 484 -7.09 35.70 14.62
C GLN A 484 -7.48 34.54 13.71
N LEU A 485 -7.43 33.29 14.20
CA LEU A 485 -7.86 32.09 13.45
C LEU A 485 -9.31 32.23 12.95
N LEU A 486 -10.19 32.87 13.72
CA LEU A 486 -11.61 33.03 13.37
C LEU A 486 -11.86 33.90 12.14
N THR A 487 -10.91 34.77 11.77
CA THR A 487 -11.04 35.72 10.66
C THR A 487 -10.15 35.37 9.47
N GLU A 488 -9.33 34.32 9.58
CA GLU A 488 -8.38 33.96 8.53
C GLU A 488 -8.95 32.93 7.55
N ARG A 489 -8.43 33.01 6.33
CA ARG A 489 -8.63 31.93 5.33
C ARG A 489 -8.06 30.62 5.85
N GLY A 490 -8.62 29.51 5.35
CA GLY A 490 -8.23 28.16 5.79
C GLY A 490 -6.72 27.90 5.74
N ASP A 491 -6.05 28.27 4.64
CA ASP A 491 -4.59 28.08 4.49
C ASP A 491 -3.76 28.92 5.46
N LYS A 492 -4.23 30.15 5.74
CA LYS A 492 -3.57 31.05 6.69
C LYS A 492 -3.74 30.57 8.12
N ALA A 493 -4.94 30.07 8.46
CA ALA A 493 -5.22 29.46 9.76
C ALA A 493 -4.30 28.26 10.02
N VAL A 494 -4.17 27.32 9.05
CA VAL A 494 -3.24 26.18 9.16
C VAL A 494 -1.80 26.67 9.34
N LYS A 495 -1.36 27.66 8.55
CA LYS A 495 -0.02 28.24 8.64
C LYS A 495 0.22 28.89 10.01
N ARG A 496 -0.78 29.58 10.56
CA ARG A 496 -0.70 30.20 11.89
C ARG A 496 -0.47 29.17 12.97
N ILE A 497 -1.26 28.10 12.96
CA ILE A 497 -1.13 27.00 13.92
C ILE A 497 0.27 26.41 13.84
N LEU A 498 0.75 26.12 12.63
CA LEU A 498 2.01 25.43 12.42
C LEU A 498 3.21 26.27 12.89
N TYR A 499 3.30 27.55 12.44
CA TYR A 499 4.52 28.36 12.62
C TYR A 499 4.42 29.42 13.71
N TYR A 500 3.25 29.99 13.97
CA TYR A 500 3.13 31.09 14.92
C TYR A 500 2.63 30.65 16.30
N MET A 501 1.98 29.50 16.38
CA MET A 501 1.51 28.92 17.64
C MET A 501 2.42 27.79 18.16
N GLY A 502 3.53 27.47 17.45
CA GLY A 502 4.56 26.54 17.90
C GLY A 502 4.26 25.06 17.64
N TYR A 503 3.27 24.73 16.81
CA TYR A 503 2.96 23.33 16.53
C TYR A 503 4.06 22.63 15.73
N GLN A 504 4.81 23.34 14.87
CA GLN A 504 5.98 22.81 14.17
C GLN A 504 7.06 22.33 15.15
N GLU A 505 7.35 23.11 16.19
CA GLU A 505 8.32 22.76 17.22
C GLU A 505 7.89 21.51 18.01
N TYR A 506 6.57 21.38 18.25
CA TYR A 506 6.02 20.19 18.87
C TYR A 506 6.22 18.95 17.99
N LEU A 507 5.93 19.04 16.68
CA LEU A 507 6.14 17.95 15.73
C LEU A 507 7.61 17.52 15.68
N GLU A 508 8.53 18.47 15.58
CA GLU A 508 9.98 18.19 15.54
C GLU A 508 10.46 17.49 16.83
N ARG A 509 10.00 17.95 17.98
CA ARG A 509 10.32 17.35 19.29
C ARG A 509 9.79 15.93 19.40
N CYS A 510 8.64 15.62 18.78
CA CYS A 510 8.03 14.30 18.77
C CYS A 510 8.48 13.44 17.59
N GLY A 511 9.38 13.92 16.71
CA GLY A 511 9.80 13.19 15.51
C GLY A 511 8.69 12.98 14.46
N LEU A 512 7.62 13.79 14.52
CA LEU A 512 6.47 13.68 13.63
C LEU A 512 6.65 14.55 12.37
N LYS A 513 6.14 14.06 11.22
CA LYS A 513 6.19 14.77 9.94
C LYS A 513 4.97 15.70 9.76
N ALA A 514 5.17 16.80 9.05
CA ALA A 514 4.12 17.79 8.74
C ALA A 514 3.42 17.53 7.37
N ASP A 515 3.68 16.43 6.71
CA ASP A 515 3.22 16.17 5.34
C ASP A 515 1.69 16.26 5.20
N LYS A 516 0.95 15.71 6.17
CA LYS A 516 -0.52 15.76 6.19
C LYS A 516 -1.06 17.17 6.45
N ILE A 517 -0.31 18.00 7.18
CA ILE A 517 -0.67 19.40 7.43
C ILE A 517 -0.51 20.22 6.15
N GLU A 518 0.44 19.88 5.29
CA GLU A 518 0.58 20.51 3.98
C GLU A 518 -0.65 20.21 3.10
N ILE A 519 -1.20 19.00 3.16
CA ILE A 519 -2.48 18.66 2.48
C ILE A 519 -3.63 19.52 3.04
N LEU A 520 -3.74 19.64 4.38
CA LEU A 520 -4.72 20.54 4.99
C LEU A 520 -4.56 21.99 4.49
N ARG A 521 -3.33 22.48 4.37
CA ARG A 521 -3.04 23.83 3.87
C ARG A 521 -3.50 24.01 2.42
N ILE A 522 -3.26 23.02 1.58
CA ILE A 522 -3.70 23.06 0.17
C ILE A 522 -5.24 23.06 0.09
N LEU A 523 -5.93 22.21 0.85
CA LEU A 523 -7.40 22.22 0.92
C LEU A 523 -7.90 23.57 1.46
N GLY A 524 -7.28 24.09 2.53
CA GLY A 524 -7.62 25.38 3.12
C GLY A 524 -7.39 26.58 2.20
N SER A 525 -6.53 26.46 1.19
CA SER A 525 -6.31 27.53 0.21
C SER A 525 -7.51 27.79 -0.71
N ARG A 526 -8.50 26.90 -0.69
CA ARG A 526 -9.73 27.00 -1.46
C ARG A 526 -10.93 27.44 -0.61
N GLU A 527 -10.69 27.70 0.67
CA GLU A 527 -11.71 28.10 1.63
C GLU A 527 -11.43 29.52 2.16
N ASP A 528 -12.47 30.34 2.17
CA ASP A 528 -12.36 31.75 2.58
C ASP A 528 -12.25 31.90 4.11
N SER A 529 -12.53 30.85 4.87
CA SER A 529 -12.45 30.84 6.34
C SER A 529 -11.98 29.50 6.89
N MET A 530 -11.50 29.53 8.13
CA MET A 530 -11.20 28.32 8.92
C MET A 530 -12.45 27.44 9.10
N ALA A 531 -13.61 28.05 9.34
CA ALA A 531 -14.87 27.30 9.49
C ALA A 531 -15.27 26.58 8.18
N GLY A 532 -15.07 27.24 7.03
CA GLY A 532 -15.27 26.64 5.71
C GLY A 532 -14.38 25.41 5.49
N LEU A 533 -13.10 25.50 5.88
CA LEU A 533 -12.20 24.34 5.82
C LEU A 533 -12.71 23.17 6.68
N LEU A 534 -13.13 23.43 7.92
CA LEU A 534 -13.67 22.39 8.80
C LEU A 534 -14.93 21.73 8.22
N GLN A 535 -15.83 22.52 7.63
CA GLN A 535 -17.01 22.01 6.96
C GLN A 535 -16.63 21.17 5.75
N ARG A 536 -15.74 21.69 4.89
CA ARG A 536 -15.32 20.97 3.68
C ARG A 536 -14.63 19.63 3.97
N LEU A 537 -13.85 19.55 5.03
CA LEU A 537 -13.22 18.29 5.44
C LEU A 537 -14.26 17.24 5.86
N ARG A 538 -15.35 17.64 6.55
CA ARG A 538 -16.47 16.73 6.87
C ARG A 538 -17.19 16.25 5.62
N GLU A 539 -17.47 17.16 4.68
CA GLU A 539 -18.10 16.81 3.41
C GLU A 539 -17.24 15.81 2.61
N LEU A 540 -15.92 16.04 2.52
CA LEU A 540 -15.00 15.12 1.85
C LEU A 540 -14.95 13.76 2.53
N GLN A 541 -14.97 13.71 3.85
CA GLN A 541 -15.02 12.46 4.61
C GLN A 541 -16.31 11.70 4.31
N ASP A 542 -17.46 12.38 4.30
CA ASP A 542 -18.77 11.81 3.97
C ASP A 542 -18.82 11.29 2.52
N ILE A 543 -18.29 12.06 1.57
CA ILE A 543 -18.21 11.66 0.16
C ILE A 543 -17.40 10.37 0.03
N LEU A 544 -16.19 10.33 0.59
CA LEU A 544 -15.31 9.17 0.50
C LEU A 544 -15.90 7.92 1.19
N THR A 545 -16.69 8.11 2.24
CA THR A 545 -17.35 7.00 2.95
C THR A 545 -18.52 6.42 2.15
N ARG A 546 -19.25 7.26 1.38
CA ARG A 546 -20.49 6.86 0.70
C ARG A 546 -20.33 6.59 -0.79
N LYS A 547 -19.20 6.98 -1.37
CA LYS A 547 -19.00 6.90 -2.82
C LYS A 547 -18.93 5.45 -3.29
N GLU A 548 -19.89 5.06 -4.10
CA GLU A 548 -19.85 3.81 -4.83
C GLU A 548 -18.84 3.89 -5.98
N THR A 549 -18.19 2.76 -6.27
CA THR A 549 -17.20 2.70 -7.35
C THR A 549 -17.88 2.63 -8.71
N ASP A 550 -17.80 3.70 -9.51
CA ASP A 550 -18.25 3.67 -10.91
C ASP A 550 -17.21 2.96 -11.79
N TYR A 551 -17.46 1.68 -12.06
CA TYR A 551 -16.58 0.86 -12.91
C TYR A 551 -16.59 1.28 -14.39
N SER A 552 -17.54 2.10 -14.82
CA SER A 552 -17.62 2.61 -16.19
C SER A 552 -16.73 3.83 -16.43
N CYS A 553 -16.19 4.45 -15.37
CA CYS A 553 -15.31 5.61 -15.48
C CYS A 553 -13.87 5.20 -15.82
N ASN A 554 -13.31 5.84 -16.83
CA ASN A 554 -11.95 5.56 -17.33
C ASN A 554 -10.85 6.37 -16.67
N PHE A 555 -11.19 7.42 -15.92
CA PHE A 555 -10.26 8.21 -15.14
C PHE A 555 -10.16 7.61 -13.72
N ILE A 556 -8.99 7.04 -13.39
CA ILE A 556 -8.80 6.18 -12.24
C ILE A 556 -7.80 6.80 -11.27
N LEU A 557 -8.17 6.91 -10.00
CA LEU A 557 -7.28 7.30 -8.90
C LEU A 557 -6.89 6.06 -8.11
N SER A 558 -5.59 5.81 -7.92
CA SER A 558 -5.11 4.64 -7.19
C SER A 558 -3.76 4.90 -6.52
N THR A 559 -3.52 4.29 -5.36
CA THR A 559 -2.15 4.19 -4.87
C THR A 559 -1.33 3.27 -5.77
N ILE A 560 -0.02 3.49 -5.82
CA ILE A 560 0.88 2.59 -6.55
C ILE A 560 0.74 1.15 -6.04
N HIS A 561 0.63 0.97 -4.73
CA HIS A 561 0.42 -0.36 -4.12
C HIS A 561 -0.85 -1.05 -4.64
N ALA A 562 -1.98 -0.34 -4.66
CA ALA A 562 -3.25 -0.89 -5.13
C ALA A 562 -3.32 -1.09 -6.65
N SER A 563 -2.40 -0.48 -7.41
CA SER A 563 -2.26 -0.64 -8.86
C SER A 563 -1.45 -1.88 -9.26
N LYS A 564 -0.79 -2.54 -8.31
CA LYS A 564 -0.01 -3.76 -8.60
C LYS A 564 -0.89 -4.83 -9.22
N GLY A 565 -0.40 -5.53 -10.23
CA GLY A 565 -1.16 -6.51 -11.02
C GLY A 565 -2.07 -5.91 -12.10
N LEU A 566 -2.32 -4.59 -12.07
CA LEU A 566 -3.13 -3.90 -13.06
C LEU A 566 -2.27 -3.24 -14.14
N GLU A 567 -2.97 -2.71 -15.16
CA GLU A 567 -2.35 -2.01 -16.28
C GLU A 567 -3.32 -0.98 -16.86
N TYR A 568 -2.78 0.14 -17.35
CA TYR A 568 -3.53 1.28 -17.86
C TYR A 568 -2.88 1.81 -19.14
N ASP A 569 -3.67 2.40 -20.03
CA ASP A 569 -3.13 2.92 -21.29
C ASP A 569 -2.23 4.12 -21.06
N THR A 570 -2.69 5.08 -20.25
CA THR A 570 -1.89 6.24 -19.80
C THR A 570 -1.77 6.27 -18.29
N VAL A 571 -0.57 6.51 -17.77
CA VAL A 571 -0.30 6.66 -16.34
C VAL A 571 0.31 8.02 -16.05
N TYR A 572 -0.25 8.70 -15.05
CA TYR A 572 0.30 9.88 -14.41
C TYR A 572 0.85 9.51 -13.03
N LEU A 573 2.17 9.61 -12.83
CA LEU A 573 2.79 9.48 -11.51
C LEU A 573 2.83 10.84 -10.83
N MET A 574 2.12 10.96 -9.72
CA MET A 574 1.92 12.20 -8.98
C MET A 574 2.97 12.36 -7.86
N ASP A 575 3.32 13.60 -7.54
CA ASP A 575 4.20 13.96 -6.42
C ASP A 575 5.58 13.28 -6.45
N VAL A 576 6.17 13.08 -7.63
CA VAL A 576 7.53 12.52 -7.77
C VAL A 576 8.57 13.57 -7.37
N THR A 577 8.76 13.66 -6.06
CA THR A 577 9.58 14.67 -5.39
C THR A 577 10.26 14.05 -4.18
N ASP A 578 11.55 14.34 -3.97
CA ASP A 578 12.32 13.84 -2.84
C ASP A 578 11.64 14.20 -1.51
N GLY A 579 11.41 13.19 -0.68
CA GLY A 579 10.66 13.27 0.57
C GLY A 579 9.17 12.89 0.46
N ILE A 580 8.64 12.69 -0.78
CA ILE A 580 7.29 12.14 -1.01
C ILE A 580 7.40 10.83 -1.79
N LEU A 581 7.95 10.86 -2.99
CA LEU A 581 8.27 9.69 -3.78
C LEU A 581 9.64 9.89 -4.48
N PRO A 582 10.72 9.40 -3.90
CA PRO A 582 10.81 8.55 -2.70
C PRO A 582 10.54 9.29 -1.39
N ALA A 583 9.89 8.61 -0.41
CA ALA A 583 9.64 9.14 0.92
C ALA A 583 10.88 9.12 1.83
N GLN A 584 11.77 8.17 1.57
CA GLN A 584 13.05 8.04 2.26
C GLN A 584 14.18 8.34 1.30
N MET A 585 15.13 9.16 1.74
CA MET A 585 16.29 9.57 0.95
C MET A 585 17.57 9.09 1.61
N LEU A 586 18.50 8.56 0.81
CA LEU A 586 19.85 8.30 1.28
C LEU A 586 20.61 9.62 1.37
N LYS A 587 20.78 10.14 2.59
CA LYS A 587 21.56 11.38 2.83
C LYS A 587 23.04 11.19 2.46
N ASN A 588 23.58 10.04 2.71
CA ASN A 588 24.96 9.67 2.36
C ASN A 588 25.01 8.19 1.91
N PRO A 589 24.97 7.89 0.59
CA PRO A 589 24.96 6.53 0.09
C PRO A 589 26.13 5.65 0.54
N GLU A 590 27.31 6.26 0.75
CA GLU A 590 28.52 5.53 1.15
C GLU A 590 28.48 5.09 2.63
N LYS A 591 27.75 5.84 3.49
CA LYS A 591 27.66 5.61 4.93
C LYS A 591 26.31 5.03 5.36
N ALA A 592 25.40 4.81 4.42
CA ALA A 592 24.07 4.28 4.72
C ALA A 592 24.17 2.86 5.30
N SER A 593 23.38 2.60 6.34
CA SER A 593 23.21 1.24 6.88
C SER A 593 22.57 0.30 5.87
N GLY A 594 22.65 -1.00 6.11
CA GLY A 594 21.96 -2.00 5.29
C GLY A 594 20.46 -1.71 5.20
N GLU A 595 19.84 -1.46 6.33
CA GLU A 595 18.41 -1.15 6.44
C GLU A 595 18.01 0.15 5.68
N GLU A 596 18.80 1.22 5.79
CA GLU A 596 18.54 2.45 5.03
C GLU A 596 18.60 2.23 3.53
N ARG A 597 19.53 1.38 3.06
CA ARG A 597 19.64 1.01 1.64
C ARG A 597 18.46 0.17 1.18
N GLU A 598 18.07 -0.84 1.96
CA GLU A 598 16.92 -1.70 1.67
C GLU A 598 15.64 -0.89 1.55
N ASN A 599 15.38 0.03 2.49
CA ASN A 599 14.24 0.93 2.47
C ASN A 599 14.24 1.86 1.24
N TYR A 600 15.41 2.38 0.85
CA TYR A 600 15.52 3.21 -0.35
C TYR A 600 15.35 2.38 -1.64
N GLU A 601 15.86 1.16 -1.68
CA GLU A 601 15.64 0.24 -2.80
C GLU A 601 14.17 -0.21 -2.89
N GLU A 602 13.46 -0.31 -1.76
CA GLU A 602 12.01 -0.56 -1.76
C GLU A 602 11.22 0.63 -2.34
N GLU A 603 11.57 1.87 -1.99
CA GLU A 603 10.98 3.06 -2.61
C GLU A 603 11.24 3.08 -4.14
N ARG A 604 12.42 2.63 -4.58
CA ARG A 604 12.72 2.48 -6.01
C ARG A 604 11.86 1.41 -6.66
N ARG A 605 11.65 0.27 -6.02
CA ARG A 605 10.73 -0.78 -6.50
C ARG A 605 9.30 -0.25 -6.58
N LEU A 606 8.86 0.53 -5.59
CA LEU A 606 7.53 1.14 -5.61
C LEU A 606 7.34 2.04 -6.83
N PHE A 607 8.28 2.94 -7.08
CA PHE A 607 8.24 3.81 -8.26
C PHE A 607 8.27 3.00 -9.57
N TYR A 608 9.14 2.00 -9.65
CA TYR A 608 9.24 1.08 -10.78
C TYR A 608 7.92 0.35 -11.06
N VAL A 609 7.25 -0.15 -10.02
CA VAL A 609 5.93 -0.75 -10.16
C VAL A 609 4.93 0.25 -10.74
N GLY A 610 4.91 1.49 -10.25
CA GLY A 610 4.05 2.54 -10.79
C GLY A 610 4.31 2.82 -12.26
N ALA A 611 5.58 2.99 -12.65
CA ALA A 611 5.98 3.26 -14.03
C ALA A 611 5.60 2.12 -14.99
N THR A 612 5.77 0.87 -14.57
CA THR A 612 5.46 -0.34 -15.38
C THR A 612 3.98 -0.68 -15.47
N ARG A 613 3.09 0.14 -14.88
CA ARG A 613 1.63 0.01 -15.09
C ARG A 613 1.18 0.60 -16.42
N ALA A 614 1.96 1.49 -17.01
CA ALA A 614 1.65 2.15 -18.27
C ALA A 614 1.84 1.21 -19.47
N LYS A 615 0.85 1.22 -20.39
CA LYS A 615 0.94 0.53 -21.68
C LYS A 615 1.54 1.45 -22.76
N SER A 616 0.96 2.65 -22.91
CA SER A 616 1.23 3.54 -24.05
C SER A 616 1.97 4.79 -23.65
N GLU A 617 1.60 5.45 -22.56
CA GLU A 617 2.20 6.72 -22.14
C GLU A 617 2.41 6.79 -20.62
N LEU A 618 3.54 7.37 -20.24
CA LEU A 618 3.91 7.61 -18.84
C LEU A 618 4.25 9.10 -18.63
N TYR A 619 3.53 9.75 -17.76
CA TYR A 619 3.77 11.13 -17.33
C TYR A 619 4.23 11.17 -15.88
N VAL A 620 5.28 11.93 -15.60
CA VAL A 620 5.85 12.06 -14.26
C VAL A 620 5.75 13.51 -13.83
N PHE A 621 5.00 13.77 -12.76
CA PHE A 621 4.89 15.12 -12.19
C PHE A 621 6.04 15.41 -11.23
N THR A 622 6.72 16.53 -11.47
CA THR A 622 7.73 17.07 -10.58
C THR A 622 7.37 18.49 -10.14
N THR A 623 7.74 18.84 -8.92
CA THR A 623 7.61 20.19 -8.39
C THR A 623 8.98 20.89 -8.41
N GLY A 624 9.06 22.19 -8.02
CA GLY A 624 10.32 22.91 -7.92
C GLY A 624 11.31 22.38 -6.85
N LYS A 625 10.96 21.30 -6.12
CA LYS A 625 11.83 20.60 -5.17
C LYS A 625 12.73 19.59 -5.89
N PRO A 626 13.80 19.07 -5.23
CA PRO A 626 14.58 17.95 -5.77
C PRO A 626 13.71 16.76 -6.15
N HIS A 627 14.06 16.06 -7.24
CA HIS A 627 13.27 14.97 -7.81
C HIS A 627 14.22 13.90 -8.42
N SER A 628 14.96 13.24 -7.54
CA SER A 628 16.01 12.27 -7.92
C SER A 628 15.49 11.14 -8.80
N PHE A 629 14.35 10.52 -8.45
CA PHE A 629 13.79 9.41 -9.22
C PHE A 629 13.34 9.82 -10.63
N CYS A 630 12.76 11.00 -10.79
CA CYS A 630 12.42 11.50 -12.11
C CYS A 630 13.69 11.72 -12.97
N LYS A 631 14.73 12.35 -12.39
CA LYS A 631 16.01 12.53 -13.11
C LYS A 631 16.65 11.21 -13.51
N GLU A 632 16.59 10.22 -12.64
CA GLU A 632 17.15 8.90 -12.92
C GLU A 632 16.36 8.18 -14.01
N LEU A 633 15.02 8.23 -13.97
CA LEU A 633 14.17 7.67 -15.02
C LEU A 633 14.44 8.32 -16.38
N LEU A 634 14.59 9.66 -16.39
CA LEU A 634 14.80 10.46 -17.59
C LEU A 634 16.29 10.56 -18.02
N SER A 635 17.22 9.90 -17.36
CA SER A 635 18.63 9.89 -17.76
C SER A 635 18.89 9.19 -19.09
N HIS A 636 17.90 8.52 -19.66
CA HIS A 636 17.97 7.89 -20.97
C HIS A 636 17.64 8.89 -22.10
N PRO A 637 18.32 8.88 -23.27
CA PRO A 637 18.17 9.87 -24.34
C PRO A 637 16.81 9.94 -25.04
N VAL A 638 15.84 9.09 -24.66
CA VAL A 638 14.49 8.98 -25.29
C VAL A 638 13.42 9.84 -24.59
N THR A 639 13.80 10.77 -23.74
CA THR A 639 12.85 11.49 -22.89
C THR A 639 12.73 12.97 -23.25
N CYS A 640 11.51 13.45 -23.54
CA CYS A 640 11.21 14.85 -23.79
C CYS A 640 10.76 15.60 -22.53
N ARG A 641 11.37 16.75 -22.25
CA ARG A 641 10.82 17.73 -21.30
C ARG A 641 9.73 18.54 -21.98
N VAL A 642 8.51 18.39 -21.55
CA VAL A 642 7.42 19.27 -22.00
C VAL A 642 7.61 20.65 -21.34
N LYS A 643 8.23 21.57 -22.08
CA LYS A 643 8.24 23.00 -21.70
C LYS A 643 6.81 23.54 -21.83
N ARG A 644 6.33 24.26 -20.80
CA ARG A 644 5.03 24.96 -20.78
C ARG A 644 4.74 25.68 -22.10
N LYS A 645 3.77 25.26 -22.82
CA LYS A 645 2.83 26.11 -23.55
C LYS A 645 1.46 25.61 -23.11
N GLY A 646 0.66 26.50 -22.51
CA GLY A 646 -0.73 26.34 -22.14
C GLY A 646 -1.32 24.95 -21.84
N ILE A 647 -2.37 24.88 -21.06
CA ILE A 647 -3.25 23.70 -20.95
C ILE A 647 -3.43 23.11 -22.35
N PRO A 648 -3.11 21.81 -22.57
CA PRO A 648 -3.25 21.25 -23.91
C PRO A 648 -4.69 21.41 -24.39
N SER A 649 -4.87 22.19 -25.43
CA SER A 649 -6.00 21.99 -26.32
C SER A 649 -5.74 20.65 -26.99
N THR A 650 -6.55 19.65 -26.68
CA THR A 650 -6.74 18.31 -27.26
C THR A 650 -5.84 17.89 -28.44
N PRO A 651 -5.36 16.60 -28.47
CA PRO A 651 -5.41 15.89 -29.72
C PRO A 651 -6.81 15.38 -30.02
#